data_c6b35cb6501dbd52f3a8f676893c2a43
#
_entry.id   c6b35cb6501dbd52f3a8f676893c2a43
#
_cell.length_a   1.000
_cell.length_b   1.000
_cell.length_c   1.000
_cell.angle_alpha   90.00
_cell.angle_beta   90.00
_cell.angle_gamma   90.00
#
_symmetry.space_group_name_H-M   'P 1'
#
loop_
_entity.id
_entity.type
_entity.pdbx_description
1 polymer ?
#
loop_
_entity_poly.entity_id
_entity_poly.type
_entity_poly.pdbx_seq_one_letter_code
_entity_poly.pdbx_strand_id
1 'polypeptide(L)'
;MTQFPLHSPRPAWVSFGKQVLRRMISDQNNAAGKRDAAFQDHPRSKLLNALNDLPGAQHRDSAELEQLRESGIDGWALDDQGHSRPATVLPPSRSLIALRLAATFTSSRNVLDTLLAPGAVTVLSGFRTADADQILATYRCGLLPEDWKVTTRGDEQPRGQALRIIQVTTSTGTSRTGDLYRLERNLCEALQQPCALLVLLPHGESIPDSLAAGLPDPVKLEPLNRDILITQMEHSHSATGKIDRETVEPLIPDDGALSLLGDPDILLALRAPDTRGVAERLAAAVSRTRRHAGGVRTLTLEAIGGTSPAHEAAADLVADLHRWQRGEIEWSDMSRSLLIHGEPGTGKTVLAAAIAASAGVPLIQGSFGAWQARGHLGDMLAAMLACFQDTKSCKPCVLFIDEIDSCGSRADTGDRNQAYRQQVVNEFLRQIDLLHREEGILLIGATNFPGKIDPAILRPGRFDLHHEMPLPTRQQILVMLERAFPDSGQDLLPLSRNLTGQTPAVIDARIREARARARRQGRSFDPGFLEQVLDQEQRYRSRLDERIAVHECGHVISAWLYGEEIKRVCLCPTGGLTERSAPPGAGLEADFDRRMTIHLAGRAAERLVFGTISAGAGGSAASDLARAAQLSLAMDYELGLGIHGNAWLGTPDFARLTAEERKRLQERLDHAEDCARALLYPHRHLLREMALVLTREREFDASAIKSWLQPLPRKPGPDEGPERTGDDNSNEATAFGASSG
;
A
#
# COMPACT_ATOMS: atom_id res chain seq x y z
N MET A 1 -11.80 -9.76 44.97
CA MET A 1 -10.45 -9.25 45.32
C MET A 1 -9.51 -9.78 44.25
N THR A 2 -9.39 -9.11 43.14
CA THR A 2 -8.47 -9.42 42.04
C THR A 2 -7.20 -8.62 42.29
N GLN A 3 -6.11 -9.30 42.60
CA GLN A 3 -4.79 -8.72 42.73
C GLN A 3 -4.36 -8.16 41.37
N PHE A 4 -4.19 -6.85 41.31
CA PHE A 4 -3.51 -6.17 40.21
C PHE A 4 -2.02 -6.57 40.23
N PRO A 5 -1.40 -6.80 39.09
CA PRO A 5 0.00 -7.20 39.05
C PRO A 5 0.89 -6.03 39.49
N LEU A 6 1.73 -6.32 40.46
CA LEU A 6 2.82 -5.50 40.95
C LEU A 6 3.71 -5.02 39.82
N HIS A 7 4.13 -3.74 39.92
CA HIS A 7 5.04 -3.01 39.05
C HIS A 7 6.09 -3.90 38.36
N SER A 8 6.16 -3.81 37.05
CA SER A 8 7.31 -4.37 36.30
C SER A 8 8.59 -3.70 36.83
N PRO A 9 9.63 -4.45 37.21
CA PRO A 9 10.88 -3.88 37.71
C PRO A 9 11.47 -2.96 36.63
N ARG A 10 11.97 -1.79 37.02
CA ARG A 10 12.60 -0.84 36.09
C ARG A 10 13.71 -1.56 35.31
N PRO A 11 13.79 -1.38 33.98
CA PRO A 11 14.86 -1.98 33.20
C PRO A 11 16.24 -1.55 33.72
N ALA A 12 17.20 -2.47 33.75
CA ALA A 12 18.54 -2.23 34.29
C ALA A 12 19.27 -1.05 33.61
N TRP A 13 18.96 -0.77 32.34
CA TRP A 13 19.59 0.30 31.56
C TRP A 13 19.21 1.73 32.05
N VAL A 14 18.09 1.90 32.76
CA VAL A 14 17.60 3.23 33.18
C VAL A 14 18.61 3.96 34.07
N SER A 15 19.23 3.22 35.00
CA SER A 15 20.27 3.80 35.88
C SER A 15 21.49 4.25 35.11
N PHE A 16 21.93 3.45 34.15
CA PHE A 16 23.04 3.76 33.24
C PHE A 16 22.70 4.93 32.33
N GLY A 17 21.51 4.94 31.74
CA GLY A 17 21.00 6.04 30.90
C GLY A 17 21.00 7.38 31.64
N LYS A 18 20.54 7.40 32.88
CA LYS A 18 20.58 8.62 33.73
C LYS A 18 22.03 9.06 34.03
N GLN A 19 22.95 8.13 34.19
CA GLN A 19 24.38 8.46 34.37
C GLN A 19 24.97 9.09 33.10
N VAL A 20 24.66 8.53 31.93
CA VAL A 20 25.09 9.08 30.62
C VAL A 20 24.58 10.52 30.46
N LEU A 21 23.29 10.77 30.73
CA LEU A 21 22.73 12.12 30.66
C LEU A 21 23.42 13.11 31.60
N ARG A 22 23.73 12.71 32.84
CA ARG A 22 24.44 13.57 33.81
C ARG A 22 25.83 13.93 33.31
N ARG A 23 26.59 12.98 32.74
CA ARG A 23 27.91 13.23 32.15
C ARG A 23 27.82 14.23 30.99
N MET A 24 26.86 14.07 30.10
CA MET A 24 26.66 14.96 28.97
C MET A 24 26.31 16.40 29.41
N ILE A 25 25.53 16.57 30.48
CA ILE A 25 25.22 17.87 31.06
C ILE A 25 26.46 18.52 31.67
N SER A 26 27.25 17.74 32.43
CA SER A 26 28.51 18.23 33.01
C SER A 26 29.46 18.72 31.94
N ASP A 27 29.58 17.97 30.83
CA ASP A 27 30.46 18.38 29.72
C ASP A 27 29.94 19.64 29.02
N GLN A 28 28.62 19.77 28.86
CA GLN A 28 28.00 20.97 28.29
C GLN A 28 28.25 22.20 29.17
N ASN A 29 28.12 22.08 30.49
CA ASN A 29 28.33 23.17 31.45
C ASN A 29 29.83 23.59 31.49
N ASN A 30 30.74 22.61 31.43
CA ASN A 30 32.19 22.87 31.35
C ASN A 30 32.56 23.60 30.03
N ALA A 31 31.92 23.26 28.92
CA ALA A 31 32.09 23.92 27.64
C ALA A 31 31.51 25.35 27.62
N ALA A 32 30.36 25.57 28.30
CA ALA A 32 29.76 26.89 28.47
C ALA A 32 30.63 27.79 29.35
N GLY A 33 31.08 27.29 30.50
CA GLY A 33 31.98 28.06 31.38
C GLY A 33 33.32 28.47 30.73
N LYS A 34 33.87 27.65 29.85
CA LYS A 34 35.06 28.00 29.01
C LYS A 34 34.73 29.09 27.97
N ARG A 35 33.49 29.10 27.43
CA ARG A 35 33.04 30.14 26.47
C ARG A 35 32.75 31.46 27.18
N ASP A 36 32.17 31.43 28.36
CA ASP A 36 31.87 32.64 29.15
C ASP A 36 33.16 33.33 29.65
N ALA A 37 34.19 32.54 30.03
CA ALA A 37 35.51 33.05 30.34
C ALA A 37 36.21 33.74 29.16
N ALA A 38 35.97 33.28 27.94
CA ALA A 38 36.48 33.88 26.70
C ALA A 38 35.62 35.07 26.19
N PHE A 39 34.41 35.23 26.69
CA PHE A 39 33.42 36.22 26.22
C PHE A 39 33.27 37.42 27.17
N GLN A 40 33.91 37.40 28.36
CA GLN A 40 33.78 38.47 29.36
C GLN A 40 34.38 39.81 28.91
N ASP A 41 35.13 39.85 27.83
CA ASP A 41 35.73 41.09 27.30
C ASP A 41 34.96 41.74 26.12
N HIS A 42 33.74 41.30 25.78
CA HIS A 42 33.04 41.82 24.63
C HIS A 42 31.87 42.78 25.06
N PRO A 43 31.70 43.99 24.45
CA PRO A 43 30.68 44.98 24.82
C PRO A 43 29.21 44.48 24.75
N ARG A 44 28.94 43.37 24.07
CA ARG A 44 27.62 42.73 24.00
C ARG A 44 27.22 41.99 25.29
N SER A 45 28.15 41.63 26.16
CA SER A 45 27.89 40.94 27.44
C SER A 45 27.18 41.83 28.44
N LYS A 46 27.44 43.14 28.43
CA LYS A 46 26.82 44.11 29.32
C LYS A 46 25.30 44.31 29.02
N LEU A 47 24.89 44.12 27.76
CA LEU A 47 23.47 44.21 27.38
C LEU A 47 22.69 42.94 27.74
N LEU A 48 23.33 41.77 27.66
CA LEU A 48 22.71 40.51 28.07
C LEU A 48 22.56 40.36 29.57
N ASN A 49 23.51 40.86 30.35
CA ASN A 49 23.40 40.91 31.82
C ASN A 49 22.31 41.86 32.29
N ALA A 50 22.13 42.98 31.60
CA ALA A 50 21.03 43.93 31.92
C ALA A 50 19.62 43.39 31.57
N LEU A 51 19.52 42.40 30.63
CA LEU A 51 18.27 41.71 30.29
C LEU A 51 17.96 40.56 31.26
N ASN A 52 18.96 39.99 31.91
CA ASN A 52 18.77 38.98 32.94
C ASN A 52 18.38 39.53 34.33
N ASP A 53 18.52 40.82 34.54
CA ASP A 53 18.13 41.50 35.79
C ASP A 53 16.65 41.99 35.81
N LEU A 54 15.83 41.56 34.84
CA LEU A 54 14.41 41.85 34.86
C LEU A 54 13.68 41.00 35.94
N PRO A 55 12.90 41.59 36.84
CA PRO A 55 12.22 40.88 37.92
C PRO A 55 11.07 40.05 37.33
N GLY A 56 11.24 38.74 37.27
CA GLY A 56 10.23 37.80 36.76
C GLY A 56 10.59 36.35 36.80
N ALA A 57 11.88 36.01 36.99
CA ALA A 57 12.29 34.63 37.19
C ALA A 57 12.29 34.28 38.68
N GLN A 58 11.14 33.87 39.19
CA GLN A 58 11.08 33.28 40.54
C GLN A 58 11.79 31.94 40.51
N HIS A 59 13.05 31.94 41.03
CA HIS A 59 13.70 30.69 41.40
C HIS A 59 12.90 30.07 42.57
N ARG A 60 12.44 28.82 42.40
CA ARG A 60 11.93 28.03 43.53
C ARG A 60 13.01 27.96 44.60
N ASP A 61 12.61 28.13 45.83
CA ASP A 61 13.49 28.06 46.99
C ASP A 61 14.09 26.64 47.04
N SER A 62 15.40 26.53 47.32
CA SER A 62 16.10 25.24 47.40
C SER A 62 15.45 24.27 48.39
N ALA A 63 14.82 24.83 49.44
CA ALA A 63 14.09 24.07 50.46
C ALA A 63 12.81 23.41 49.91
N GLU A 64 12.10 24.09 49.02
CA GLU A 64 10.86 23.56 48.38
C GLU A 64 11.15 22.43 47.40
N LEU A 65 12.27 22.54 46.64
CA LEU A 65 12.77 21.49 45.77
C LEU A 65 13.25 20.24 46.54
N GLU A 66 13.83 20.45 47.76
CA GLU A 66 14.28 19.38 48.62
C GLU A 66 13.11 18.60 49.22
N GLN A 67 12.04 19.30 49.59
CA GLN A 67 10.81 18.73 50.13
C GLN A 67 10.03 17.92 49.06
N LEU A 68 10.02 18.39 47.79
CA LEU A 68 9.48 17.65 46.66
C LEU A 68 10.31 16.41 46.33
N ARG A 69 11.66 16.48 46.44
CA ARG A 69 12.56 15.35 46.29
C ARG A 69 12.31 14.27 47.34
N GLU A 70 12.15 14.65 48.59
CA GLU A 70 11.83 13.75 49.69
C GLU A 70 10.48 13.06 49.53
N SER A 71 9.48 13.77 49.02
CA SER A 71 8.14 13.21 48.75
C SER A 71 8.12 12.32 47.47
N GLY A 72 9.15 12.41 46.61
CA GLY A 72 9.20 11.64 45.36
C GLY A 72 8.20 12.05 44.29
N ILE A 73 7.56 13.21 44.44
CA ILE A 73 6.52 13.72 43.56
C ILE A 73 7.16 14.53 42.41
N ASP A 74 6.58 14.42 41.20
CA ASP A 74 6.93 15.27 40.06
C ASP A 74 6.55 16.72 40.34
N GLY A 75 7.55 17.58 40.49
CA GLY A 75 7.31 19.01 40.73
C GLY A 75 6.53 19.74 39.64
N TRP A 76 6.39 19.11 38.45
CA TRP A 76 5.61 19.67 37.34
C TRP A 76 4.15 19.23 37.34
N ALA A 77 3.82 18.15 38.06
CA ALA A 77 2.44 17.67 38.18
C ALA A 77 1.61 18.47 39.17
N LEU A 78 2.26 19.26 40.05
CA LEU A 78 1.59 19.99 41.13
C LEU A 78 1.23 21.46 40.81
N ASP A 79 1.63 21.98 39.65
CA ASP A 79 1.54 23.41 39.43
C ASP A 79 0.88 23.82 38.12
N ASP A 80 -0.37 24.31 38.20
CA ASP A 80 -1.09 24.99 37.11
C ASP A 80 -0.49 26.38 36.75
N GLN A 81 0.56 26.81 37.43
CA GLN A 81 1.16 28.13 37.25
C GLN A 81 2.58 28.05 36.67
N GLY A 82 2.68 27.90 35.36
CA GLY A 82 3.78 28.34 34.51
C GLY A 82 5.24 28.25 35.01
N HIS A 83 5.71 27.09 35.51
CA HIS A 83 7.05 26.99 36.04
C HIS A 83 8.10 26.84 34.92
N SER A 84 9.17 27.62 35.04
CA SER A 84 10.32 27.58 34.14
C SER A 84 11.04 26.21 34.20
N ARG A 85 11.33 25.62 33.06
CA ARG A 85 12.13 24.41 32.93
C ARG A 85 13.49 24.59 33.62
N PRO A 86 14.07 23.54 34.23
CA PRO A 86 15.41 23.60 34.80
C PRO A 86 16.42 24.15 33.77
N ALA A 87 17.27 25.06 34.17
CA ALA A 87 18.17 25.82 33.30
C ALA A 87 19.18 24.99 32.47
N THR A 88 19.31 23.69 32.74
CA THR A 88 20.30 22.80 32.12
C THR A 88 19.69 21.46 31.72
N VAL A 89 18.82 21.50 30.70
CA VAL A 89 18.29 20.29 30.09
C VAL A 89 18.90 20.11 28.70
N LEU A 90 19.37 18.89 28.41
CA LEU A 90 19.84 18.55 27.07
C LEU A 90 18.69 18.69 26.05
N PRO A 91 18.98 19.11 24.82
CA PRO A 91 17.97 19.09 23.76
C PRO A 91 17.33 17.70 23.66
N PRO A 92 15.99 17.59 23.54
CA PRO A 92 15.29 16.31 23.52
C PRO A 92 15.81 15.30 22.49
N SER A 93 16.22 15.77 21.31
CA SER A 93 16.82 14.92 20.30
C SER A 93 18.11 14.25 20.78
N ARG A 94 18.93 15.00 21.54
CA ARG A 94 20.20 14.50 22.09
C ARG A 94 19.99 13.52 23.24
N SER A 95 19.10 13.86 24.17
CA SER A 95 18.81 12.98 25.31
C SER A 95 18.11 11.70 24.91
N LEU A 96 17.20 11.74 23.92
CA LEU A 96 16.54 10.53 23.39
C LEU A 96 17.55 9.58 22.74
N ILE A 97 18.46 10.07 21.91
CA ILE A 97 19.50 9.24 21.31
C ILE A 97 20.40 8.64 22.39
N ALA A 98 20.77 9.42 23.41
CA ALA A 98 21.59 8.92 24.52
C ALA A 98 20.89 7.80 25.30
N LEU A 99 19.60 7.92 25.56
CA LEU A 99 18.80 6.91 26.25
C LEU A 99 18.62 5.63 25.39
N ARG A 100 18.36 5.79 24.09
CA ARG A 100 18.29 4.67 23.16
C ARG A 100 19.60 3.90 23.08
N LEU A 101 20.73 4.59 23.01
CA LEU A 101 22.07 3.97 23.06
C LEU A 101 22.29 3.25 24.39
N ALA A 102 21.93 3.88 25.51
CA ALA A 102 22.05 3.24 26.83
C ALA A 102 21.21 1.97 26.93
N ALA A 103 19.98 1.98 26.40
CA ALA A 103 19.11 0.81 26.33
C ALA A 103 19.72 -0.29 25.45
N THR A 104 20.24 0.07 24.26
CA THR A 104 20.91 -0.87 23.33
C THR A 104 22.07 -1.60 23.99
N PHE A 105 22.95 -0.88 24.69
CA PHE A 105 24.18 -1.47 25.22
C PHE A 105 24.03 -2.17 26.59
N THR A 106 22.90 -1.97 27.25
CA THR A 106 22.64 -2.61 28.56
C THR A 106 21.64 -3.75 28.46
N SER A 107 20.89 -3.87 27.37
CA SER A 107 19.96 -5.00 27.12
C SER A 107 20.69 -6.34 26.98
N SER A 108 21.96 -6.30 26.55
CA SER A 108 22.86 -7.45 26.48
C SER A 108 24.08 -7.14 27.34
N ARG A 109 24.22 -7.76 28.51
CA ARG A 109 25.23 -7.48 29.54
C ARG A 109 26.68 -7.37 29.07
N ASN A 110 27.02 -7.75 27.83
CA ASN A 110 28.37 -7.80 27.31
C ASN A 110 28.64 -6.85 26.11
N VAL A 111 27.65 -6.11 25.60
CA VAL A 111 27.85 -5.35 24.34
C VAL A 111 28.77 -4.15 24.56
N LEU A 112 28.67 -3.43 25.70
CA LEU A 112 29.53 -2.30 25.98
C LEU A 112 30.96 -2.75 26.25
N ASP A 113 31.17 -3.81 27.04
CA ASP A 113 32.46 -4.39 27.33
C ASP A 113 33.11 -4.95 26.05
N THR A 114 32.32 -5.57 25.20
CA THR A 114 32.75 -6.07 23.89
C THR A 114 33.14 -4.92 22.97
N LEU A 115 32.31 -3.84 22.93
CA LEU A 115 32.63 -2.65 22.12
C LEU A 115 33.97 -2.02 22.49
N LEU A 116 34.31 -2.02 23.77
CA LEU A 116 35.52 -1.38 24.28
C LEU A 116 36.76 -2.32 24.34
N ALA A 117 36.58 -3.58 23.97
CA ALA A 117 37.69 -4.51 23.92
C ALA A 117 38.72 -4.11 22.82
N PRO A 118 40.03 -4.27 23.06
CA PRO A 118 41.04 -4.00 22.05
C PRO A 118 40.79 -4.80 20.76
N GLY A 119 40.76 -4.12 19.62
CA GLY A 119 40.52 -4.75 18.32
C GLY A 119 39.04 -5.18 18.07
N ALA A 120 38.11 -4.86 18.97
CA ALA A 120 36.71 -5.13 18.76
C ALA A 120 36.14 -4.34 17.58
N VAL A 121 35.23 -4.98 16.83
CA VAL A 121 34.47 -4.33 15.75
C VAL A 121 32.99 -4.43 16.07
N THR A 122 32.29 -3.32 16.04
CA THR A 122 30.84 -3.26 16.24
C THR A 122 30.22 -2.48 15.11
N VAL A 123 29.13 -3.01 14.52
CA VAL A 123 28.32 -2.31 13.53
C VAL A 123 27.02 -1.88 14.20
N LEU A 124 26.74 -0.58 14.24
CA LEU A 124 25.49 -0.02 14.78
C LEU A 124 24.57 0.38 13.62
N SER A 125 23.36 -0.12 13.63
CA SER A 125 22.31 0.17 12.65
C SER A 125 21.02 0.63 13.31
N GLY A 126 19.96 0.90 12.54
CA GLY A 126 18.65 1.23 13.09
C GLY A 126 18.47 2.72 13.46
N PHE A 127 19.20 3.63 12.80
CA PHE A 127 19.11 5.08 12.98
C PHE A 127 19.20 5.81 11.63
N ARG A 128 18.76 7.08 11.59
CA ARG A 128 18.79 7.88 10.37
C ARG A 128 20.15 8.60 10.23
N THR A 129 20.51 8.95 9.01
CA THR A 129 21.75 9.69 8.73
C THR A 129 21.86 10.98 9.55
N ALA A 130 20.73 11.68 9.77
CA ALA A 130 20.67 12.91 10.58
C ALA A 130 21.00 12.68 12.08
N ASP A 131 20.89 11.46 12.59
CA ASP A 131 21.15 11.13 13.99
C ASP A 131 22.64 10.83 14.26
N ALA A 132 23.44 10.62 13.21
CA ALA A 132 24.83 10.20 13.33
C ALA A 132 25.68 11.18 14.16
N ASP A 133 25.53 12.49 13.95
CA ASP A 133 26.27 13.51 14.72
C ASP A 133 25.92 13.48 16.21
N GLN A 134 24.66 13.18 16.55
CA GLN A 134 24.20 13.08 17.93
C GLN A 134 24.70 11.80 18.59
N ILE A 135 24.77 10.69 17.83
CA ILE A 135 25.39 9.44 18.25
C ILE A 135 26.88 9.69 18.57
N LEU A 136 27.60 10.32 17.64
CA LEU A 136 29.01 10.70 17.84
C LEU A 136 29.19 11.56 19.10
N ALA A 137 28.37 12.57 19.30
CA ALA A 137 28.43 13.44 20.46
C ALA A 137 28.15 12.66 21.77
N THR A 138 27.23 11.71 21.74
CA THR A 138 26.90 10.88 22.91
C THR A 138 28.06 9.96 23.29
N TYR A 139 28.74 9.37 22.32
CA TYR A 139 29.94 8.59 22.58
C TYR A 139 31.04 9.44 23.20
N ARG A 140 31.29 10.66 22.67
CA ARG A 140 32.37 11.55 23.16
C ARG A 140 32.13 12.04 24.58
N CYS A 141 30.87 12.38 24.92
CA CYS A 141 30.56 13.12 26.13
C CYS A 141 29.88 12.29 27.23
N GLY A 142 29.41 11.07 26.94
CA GLY A 142 28.56 10.35 27.90
C GLY A 142 28.84 8.85 28.06
N LEU A 143 29.11 8.14 26.99
CA LEU A 143 29.18 6.67 26.99
C LEU A 143 30.56 6.14 27.32
N LEU A 144 31.64 6.81 26.85
CA LEU A 144 33.00 6.33 27.04
C LEU A 144 33.55 6.69 28.43
N PRO A 145 34.45 5.88 28.99
CA PRO A 145 35.27 6.27 30.14
C PRO A 145 36.09 7.54 29.86
N GLU A 146 36.46 8.27 30.91
CA GLU A 146 37.15 9.57 30.78
C GLU A 146 38.54 9.52 30.10
N ASP A 147 39.20 8.37 30.15
CA ASP A 147 40.50 8.10 29.53
C ASP A 147 40.42 7.71 28.05
N TRP A 148 39.21 7.49 27.52
CA TRP A 148 39.02 7.09 26.13
C TRP A 148 38.90 8.30 25.19
N LYS A 149 39.44 8.16 23.98
CA LYS A 149 39.35 9.17 22.93
C LYS A 149 38.53 8.65 21.75
N VAL A 150 37.72 9.51 21.16
CA VAL A 150 37.00 9.22 19.92
C VAL A 150 37.76 9.80 18.74
N THR A 151 38.11 8.95 17.77
CA THR A 151 38.76 9.36 16.52
C THR A 151 37.82 9.09 15.34
N THR A 152 37.72 10.06 14.42
CA THR A 152 36.90 9.93 13.20
C THR A 152 37.72 10.09 11.92
N ARG A 153 39.00 10.54 12.03
CA ARG A 153 39.90 10.76 10.89
C ARG A 153 40.98 9.69 10.82
N GLY A 154 41.36 9.29 9.58
CA GLY A 154 42.29 8.22 9.31
C GLY A 154 43.73 8.52 9.72
N ASP A 155 44.15 9.80 9.75
CA ASP A 155 45.55 10.22 9.95
C ASP A 155 45.95 10.33 11.42
N GLU A 156 45.02 10.19 12.36
CA GLU A 156 45.31 10.20 13.78
C GLU A 156 45.63 8.79 14.26
N GLN A 157 46.89 8.48 14.54
CA GLN A 157 47.28 7.27 15.29
C GLN A 157 46.83 7.44 16.75
N PRO A 158 45.87 6.68 17.26
CA PRO A 158 45.41 6.80 18.62
C PRO A 158 46.51 6.35 19.59
N ARG A 159 46.97 7.28 20.45
CA ARG A 159 47.83 6.95 21.59
C ARG A 159 46.93 6.68 22.79
N GLY A 160 46.94 5.45 23.33
CA GLY A 160 46.09 5.06 24.47
C GLY A 160 44.79 4.38 24.07
N GLN A 161 43.83 4.37 24.99
CA GLN A 161 42.49 3.77 24.76
C GLN A 161 41.68 4.67 23.84
N ALA A 162 41.29 4.13 22.69
CA ALA A 162 40.54 4.89 21.68
C ALA A 162 39.48 4.07 20.99
N LEU A 163 38.35 4.72 20.69
CA LEU A 163 37.31 4.21 19.83
C LEU A 163 37.36 4.95 18.47
N ARG A 164 37.63 4.21 17.43
CA ARG A 164 37.53 4.74 16.07
C ARG A 164 36.08 4.58 15.57
N ILE A 165 35.52 5.66 15.05
CA ILE A 165 34.15 5.63 14.50
C ILE A 165 34.22 5.94 13.02
N ILE A 166 33.61 5.06 12.21
CA ILE A 166 33.45 5.24 10.76
C ILE A 166 31.95 5.30 10.46
N GLN A 167 31.51 6.38 9.83
CA GLN A 167 30.15 6.51 9.35
C GLN A 167 30.10 6.07 7.89
N VAL A 168 29.18 5.14 7.59
CA VAL A 168 28.85 4.75 6.22
C VAL A 168 27.98 5.84 5.62
N THR A 169 28.50 6.51 4.58
CA THR A 169 27.76 7.52 3.81
C THR A 169 28.00 7.24 2.35
N THR A 170 26.94 6.99 1.58
CA THR A 170 26.97 6.91 0.12
C THR A 170 26.25 8.12 -0.42
N SER A 171 26.94 8.96 -1.20
CA SER A 171 26.30 10.11 -1.81
C SER A 171 25.26 9.67 -2.86
N THR A 172 24.13 10.36 -2.90
CA THR A 172 23.05 10.14 -3.87
C THR A 172 23.34 10.68 -5.28
N GLY A 173 24.63 10.95 -5.61
CA GLY A 173 25.05 11.56 -6.85
C GLY A 173 25.90 10.65 -7.76
N THR A 174 26.37 11.23 -8.87
CA THR A 174 27.14 10.57 -9.94
C THR A 174 28.49 9.94 -9.55
N SER A 175 28.88 9.96 -8.27
CA SER A 175 30.16 9.47 -7.73
C SER A 175 30.06 8.24 -6.82
N ARG A 176 28.99 7.43 -6.92
CA ARG A 176 28.75 6.27 -6.05
C ARG A 176 29.93 5.29 -5.98
N THR A 177 30.61 5.08 -7.09
CA THR A 177 31.78 4.18 -7.15
C THR A 177 32.98 4.74 -6.38
N GLY A 178 33.20 6.06 -6.42
CA GLY A 178 34.29 6.71 -5.70
C GLY A 178 34.10 6.73 -4.17
N ASP A 179 32.85 6.84 -3.73
CA ASP A 179 32.52 6.84 -2.30
C ASP A 179 32.60 5.44 -1.70
N LEU A 180 32.18 4.41 -2.44
CA LEU A 180 32.35 3.01 -2.04
C LEU A 180 33.81 2.64 -1.92
N TYR A 181 34.65 3.03 -2.88
CA TYR A 181 36.10 2.80 -2.82
C TYR A 181 36.76 3.51 -1.62
N ARG A 182 36.36 4.75 -1.31
CA ARG A 182 36.80 5.48 -0.13
C ARG A 182 36.39 4.79 1.17
N LEU A 183 35.15 4.34 1.26
CA LEU A 183 34.63 3.60 2.40
C LEU A 183 35.38 2.30 2.60
N GLU A 184 35.60 1.53 1.54
CA GLU A 184 36.35 0.27 1.57
C GLU A 184 37.77 0.51 2.06
N ARG A 185 38.45 1.49 1.51
CA ARG A 185 39.81 1.87 1.95
C ARG A 185 39.82 2.28 3.43
N ASN A 186 38.91 3.15 3.86
CA ASN A 186 38.87 3.64 5.25
C ASN A 186 38.57 2.51 6.24
N LEU A 187 37.71 1.57 5.88
CA LEU A 187 37.43 0.39 6.70
C LEU A 187 38.62 -0.54 6.77
N CYS A 188 39.27 -0.84 5.64
CA CYS A 188 40.48 -1.66 5.62
C CYS A 188 41.65 -1.05 6.42
N GLU A 189 41.82 0.27 6.35
CA GLU A 189 42.82 1.00 7.16
C GLU A 189 42.49 0.96 8.66
N ALA A 190 41.19 1.05 9.01
CA ALA A 190 40.75 0.98 10.40
C ALA A 190 40.91 -0.42 11.01
N LEU A 191 40.62 -1.46 10.24
CA LEU A 191 40.76 -2.85 10.68
C LEU A 191 42.22 -3.27 10.94
N GLN A 192 43.20 -2.54 10.38
CA GLN A 192 44.62 -2.77 10.67
C GLN A 192 45.08 -2.14 12.01
N GLN A 193 44.24 -1.32 12.64
CA GLN A 193 44.60 -0.66 13.90
C GLN A 193 44.10 -1.48 15.09
N PRO A 194 44.84 -1.55 16.18
CA PRO A 194 44.47 -2.35 17.37
C PRO A 194 43.41 -1.69 18.25
N CYS A 195 42.86 -0.53 17.87
CA CYS A 195 41.81 0.16 18.61
C CYS A 195 40.44 -0.45 18.35
N ALA A 196 39.50 -0.22 19.27
CA ALA A 196 38.11 -0.59 19.06
C ALA A 196 37.50 0.21 17.89
N LEU A 197 36.71 -0.45 17.05
CA LEU A 197 36.08 0.13 15.85
C LEU A 197 34.53 0.07 15.94
N LEU A 198 33.91 1.22 15.76
CA LEU A 198 32.46 1.34 15.61
C LEU A 198 32.11 1.80 14.20
N VAL A 199 31.36 0.98 13.48
CA VAL A 199 30.83 1.31 12.16
C VAL A 199 29.39 1.77 12.31
N LEU A 200 29.11 3.01 11.94
CA LEU A 200 27.76 3.57 11.95
C LEU A 200 27.10 3.32 10.58
N LEU A 201 26.06 2.51 10.55
CA LEU A 201 25.29 2.14 9.36
C LEU A 201 23.88 2.73 9.43
N PRO A 202 23.65 3.95 8.90
CA PRO A 202 22.34 4.57 8.87
C PRO A 202 21.37 3.81 7.99
N HIS A 203 20.07 4.03 8.18
CA HIS A 203 19.03 3.50 7.29
C HIS A 203 19.27 3.93 5.84
N GLY A 204 19.13 2.99 4.91
CA GLY A 204 19.30 3.24 3.47
C GLY A 204 20.75 3.14 2.98
N GLU A 205 21.72 3.05 3.89
CA GLU A 205 23.11 2.81 3.55
C GLU A 205 23.43 1.31 3.55
N SER A 206 24.38 0.89 2.74
CA SER A 206 24.82 -0.50 2.65
C SER A 206 26.36 -0.59 2.68
N ILE A 207 26.86 -1.60 3.37
CA ILE A 207 28.27 -1.97 3.31
C ILE A 207 28.48 -2.84 2.07
N PRO A 208 29.56 -2.64 1.29
CA PRO A 208 29.87 -3.51 0.16
C PRO A 208 29.93 -5.00 0.55
N ASP A 209 29.38 -5.87 -0.31
CA ASP A 209 29.31 -7.33 -0.05
C ASP A 209 30.69 -7.93 0.24
N SER A 210 31.76 -7.38 -0.38
CA SER A 210 33.16 -7.77 -0.14
C SER A 210 33.60 -7.60 1.32
N LEU A 211 33.01 -6.64 2.05
CA LEU A 211 33.32 -6.36 3.44
C LEU A 211 32.26 -6.88 4.41
N ALA A 212 31.02 -6.94 3.98
CA ALA A 212 29.88 -7.32 4.82
C ALA A 212 30.05 -8.74 5.39
N ALA A 213 30.55 -9.68 4.60
CA ALA A 213 30.80 -11.06 5.03
C ALA A 213 31.86 -11.20 6.15
N GLY A 214 32.72 -10.21 6.32
CA GLY A 214 33.78 -10.21 7.35
C GLY A 214 33.45 -9.39 8.59
N LEU A 215 32.37 -8.63 8.60
CA LEU A 215 31.94 -7.80 9.72
C LEU A 215 30.91 -8.54 10.60
N PRO A 216 30.87 -8.22 11.91
CA PRO A 216 29.86 -8.80 12.79
C PRO A 216 28.45 -8.33 12.41
N ASP A 217 27.44 -9.10 12.82
CA ASP A 217 26.04 -8.75 12.66
C ASP A 217 25.73 -7.38 13.27
N PRO A 218 24.97 -6.52 12.57
CA PRO A 218 24.67 -5.19 13.06
C PRO A 218 23.82 -5.20 14.34
N VAL A 219 24.29 -4.52 15.37
CA VAL A 219 23.52 -4.20 16.57
C VAL A 219 22.50 -3.11 16.20
N LYS A 220 21.22 -3.38 16.37
CA LYS A 220 20.17 -2.39 16.09
C LYS A 220 20.02 -1.44 17.28
N LEU A 221 19.99 -0.14 16.99
CA LEU A 221 19.67 0.88 17.98
C LEU A 221 18.24 0.66 18.51
N GLU A 222 18.08 0.55 19.84
CA GLU A 222 16.79 0.31 20.47
C GLU A 222 15.75 1.32 19.98
N PRO A 223 14.57 0.88 19.49
CA PRO A 223 13.51 1.76 19.06
C PRO A 223 12.97 2.57 20.25
N LEU A 224 12.30 3.68 19.95
CA LEU A 224 11.63 4.44 20.98
C LEU A 224 10.49 3.61 21.59
N ASN A 225 10.55 3.38 22.89
CA ASN A 225 9.57 2.65 23.67
C ASN A 225 9.10 3.47 24.88
N ARG A 226 8.08 2.97 25.59
CA ARG A 226 7.50 3.64 26.77
C ARG A 226 8.54 3.94 27.86
N ASP A 227 9.43 2.99 28.16
CA ASP A 227 10.44 3.18 29.22
C ASP A 227 11.45 4.28 28.88
N ILE A 228 11.85 4.38 27.62
CA ILE A 228 12.72 5.45 27.11
C ILE A 228 12.02 6.81 27.25
N LEU A 229 10.74 6.90 26.84
CA LEU A 229 9.96 8.11 26.97
C LEU A 229 9.75 8.54 28.42
N ILE A 230 9.41 7.60 29.30
CA ILE A 230 9.25 7.85 30.74
C ILE A 230 10.55 8.39 31.32
N THR A 231 11.69 7.73 30.98
CA THR A 231 13.00 8.19 31.45
C THR A 231 13.37 9.57 30.89
N GLN A 232 12.99 9.85 29.63
CA GLN A 232 13.15 11.18 29.03
C GLN A 232 12.32 12.24 29.75
N MET A 233 11.06 11.94 30.08
CA MET A 233 10.20 12.86 30.83
C MET A 233 10.69 13.07 32.28
N GLU A 234 11.18 12.02 32.94
CA GLU A 234 11.84 12.14 34.25
C GLU A 234 13.03 13.10 34.20
N HIS A 235 13.74 13.14 33.06
CA HIS A 235 14.88 14.03 32.87
C HIS A 235 14.47 15.46 32.49
N SER A 236 13.47 15.64 31.61
CA SER A 236 13.18 16.93 30.99
C SER A 236 11.99 17.67 31.60
N HIS A 237 11.08 16.99 32.32
CA HIS A 237 9.83 17.53 32.83
C HIS A 237 9.66 17.36 34.33
N SER A 238 10.60 16.73 35.04
CA SER A 238 10.54 16.57 36.48
C SER A 238 11.66 17.34 37.18
N ALA A 239 11.34 18.15 38.16
CA ALA A 239 12.32 18.81 38.99
C ALA A 239 13.02 17.87 39.97
N THR A 240 12.36 16.78 40.35
CA THR A 240 12.88 15.74 41.27
C THR A 240 13.58 14.60 40.58
N GLY A 241 13.47 14.51 39.24
CA GLY A 241 13.94 13.35 38.45
C GLY A 241 13.07 12.10 38.60
N LYS A 242 11.85 12.25 39.15
CA LYS A 242 10.83 11.21 39.26
C LYS A 242 9.49 11.77 38.76
N ILE A 243 8.66 10.92 38.19
CA ILE A 243 7.30 11.26 37.74
C ILE A 243 6.29 10.33 38.41
N ASP A 244 5.05 10.78 38.49
CA ASP A 244 3.93 9.92 38.90
C ASP A 244 3.57 8.95 37.76
N ARG A 245 4.16 7.76 37.82
CA ARG A 245 3.96 6.72 36.80
C ARG A 245 2.55 6.18 36.78
N GLU A 246 1.89 6.07 37.93
CA GLU A 246 0.54 5.52 38.02
C GLU A 246 -0.45 6.34 37.20
N THR A 247 -0.26 7.66 37.20
CA THR A 247 -1.12 8.58 36.44
C THR A 247 -0.68 8.74 34.97
N VAL A 248 0.61 8.76 34.68
CA VAL A 248 1.14 9.11 33.34
C VAL A 248 1.30 7.89 32.42
N GLU A 249 1.77 6.75 32.93
CA GLU A 249 2.06 5.57 32.12
C GLU A 249 0.83 5.02 31.36
N PRO A 250 -0.40 4.99 31.93
CA PRO A 250 -1.59 4.57 31.18
C PRO A 250 -1.97 5.51 30.03
N LEU A 251 -1.53 6.77 30.08
CA LEU A 251 -1.81 7.77 29.04
C LEU A 251 -0.83 7.70 27.86
N ILE A 252 0.34 7.08 28.07
CA ILE A 252 1.35 6.94 27.01
C ILE A 252 0.90 5.83 26.05
N PRO A 253 0.88 6.08 24.72
CA PRO A 253 0.58 5.05 23.73
C PRO A 253 1.49 3.82 23.87
N ASP A 254 1.02 2.66 23.45
CA ASP A 254 1.83 1.43 23.42
C ASP A 254 3.01 1.56 22.45
N ASP A 255 4.00 0.66 22.57
CA ASP A 255 5.23 0.72 21.77
C ASP A 255 4.94 0.60 20.27
N GLY A 256 3.93 -0.19 19.89
CA GLY A 256 3.47 -0.30 18.50
C GLY A 256 2.89 1.01 17.97
N ALA A 257 2.12 1.73 18.79
CA ALA A 257 1.59 3.04 18.43
C ALA A 257 2.70 4.13 18.40
N LEU A 258 3.68 4.05 19.29
CA LEU A 258 4.83 4.95 19.30
C LEU A 258 5.71 4.79 18.07
N SER A 259 5.84 3.58 17.53
CA SER A 259 6.59 3.31 16.29
C SER A 259 5.99 3.97 15.04
N LEU A 260 4.71 4.39 15.10
CA LEU A 260 4.04 5.12 14.02
C LEU A 260 4.37 6.62 14.00
N LEU A 261 4.97 7.14 15.09
CA LEU A 261 5.27 8.57 15.22
C LEU A 261 6.63 8.91 14.63
N GLY A 262 6.66 9.98 13.85
CA GLY A 262 7.91 10.59 13.41
C GLY A 262 8.55 11.44 14.51
N ASP A 263 9.86 11.71 14.39
CA ASP A 263 10.57 12.59 15.34
C ASP A 263 9.92 13.96 15.52
N PRO A 264 9.40 14.64 14.48
CA PRO A 264 8.71 15.91 14.68
C PRO A 264 7.53 15.81 15.66
N ASP A 265 6.76 14.70 15.61
CA ASP A 265 5.63 14.49 16.50
C ASP A 265 6.08 14.31 17.95
N ILE A 266 7.15 13.53 18.14
CA ILE A 266 7.74 13.28 19.46
C ILE A 266 8.34 14.56 20.03
N LEU A 267 9.12 15.29 19.23
CA LEU A 267 9.73 16.56 19.66
C LEU A 267 8.68 17.63 19.96
N LEU A 268 7.58 17.69 19.19
CA LEU A 268 6.45 18.58 19.46
C LEU A 268 5.72 18.19 20.75
N ALA A 269 5.54 16.90 21.00
CA ALA A 269 4.93 16.45 22.25
C ALA A 269 5.77 16.83 23.46
N LEU A 270 7.09 16.64 23.41
CA LEU A 270 8.04 17.01 24.46
C LEU A 270 8.14 18.53 24.72
N ARG A 271 7.47 19.37 23.94
CA ARG A 271 7.31 20.80 24.23
C ARG A 271 6.13 21.11 25.15
N ALA A 272 5.38 20.11 25.60
CA ALA A 272 4.35 20.33 26.61
C ALA A 272 4.97 20.87 27.92
N PRO A 273 4.22 21.62 28.74
CA PRO A 273 4.74 22.15 30.00
C PRO A 273 4.96 21.06 31.06
N ASP A 274 4.16 20.00 31.05
CA ASP A 274 4.16 18.92 32.03
C ASP A 274 4.13 17.51 31.39
N THR A 275 4.30 16.48 32.19
CA THR A 275 4.37 15.08 31.76
C THR A 275 3.03 14.58 31.22
N ARG A 276 1.91 15.04 31.79
CA ARG A 276 0.58 14.69 31.32
C ARG A 276 0.31 15.27 29.94
N GLY A 277 0.64 16.53 29.73
CA GLY A 277 0.53 17.19 28.43
C GLY A 277 1.39 16.53 27.35
N VAL A 278 2.57 15.98 27.71
CA VAL A 278 3.37 15.17 26.79
C VAL A 278 2.61 13.93 26.37
N ALA A 279 2.07 13.15 27.33
CA ALA A 279 1.32 11.92 27.06
C ALA A 279 0.07 12.21 26.20
N GLU A 280 -0.69 13.25 26.53
CA GLU A 280 -1.88 13.67 25.76
C GLU A 280 -1.53 14.08 24.32
N ARG A 281 -0.42 14.82 24.13
CA ARG A 281 0.05 15.19 22.78
C ARG A 281 0.53 13.99 21.97
N LEU A 282 1.20 13.02 22.59
CA LEU A 282 1.59 11.77 21.93
C LEU A 282 0.35 10.97 21.50
N ALA A 283 -0.64 10.81 22.39
CA ALA A 283 -1.90 10.15 22.06
C ALA A 283 -2.66 10.87 20.93
N ALA A 284 -2.67 12.21 20.95
CA ALA A 284 -3.25 13.00 19.86
C ALA A 284 -2.47 12.86 18.55
N ALA A 285 -1.14 12.77 18.61
CA ALA A 285 -0.30 12.55 17.43
C ALA A 285 -0.56 11.17 16.82
N VAL A 286 -0.59 10.08 17.62
CA VAL A 286 -0.99 8.76 17.18
C VAL A 286 -2.38 8.78 16.53
N SER A 287 -3.33 9.48 17.16
CA SER A 287 -4.68 9.60 16.60
C SER A 287 -4.71 10.41 15.29
N ARG A 288 -3.83 11.40 15.10
CA ARG A 288 -3.64 12.11 13.83
C ARG A 288 -3.00 11.21 12.78
N THR A 289 -1.92 10.53 13.11
CA THR A 289 -1.20 9.62 12.20
C THR A 289 -2.12 8.49 11.75
N ARG A 290 -2.87 7.89 12.69
CA ARG A 290 -3.92 6.91 12.36
C ARG A 290 -5.04 7.51 11.50
N ARG A 291 -5.41 8.78 11.69
CA ARG A 291 -6.38 9.49 10.83
C ARG A 291 -5.83 9.89 9.47
N HIS A 292 -4.55 10.19 9.36
CA HIS A 292 -3.90 10.51 8.08
C HIS A 292 -3.55 9.25 7.28
N ALA A 293 -3.19 8.16 7.95
CA ALA A 293 -3.12 6.83 7.36
C ALA A 293 -4.51 6.28 7.01
N GLY A 294 -5.56 6.79 7.66
CA GLY A 294 -6.97 6.49 7.47
C GLY A 294 -7.78 7.75 7.19
N GLY A 295 -7.49 8.46 6.12
CA GLY A 295 -8.37 9.52 5.58
C GLY A 295 -9.71 9.01 5.08
N VAL A 296 -9.93 7.71 5.16
CA VAL A 296 -11.20 6.97 5.14
C VAL A 296 -11.29 6.28 6.51
N ARG A 297 -12.44 6.30 7.18
CA ARG A 297 -12.75 5.32 8.25
C ARG A 297 -12.20 4.01 7.74
N THR A 298 -11.15 3.45 8.38
CA THR A 298 -10.51 2.21 7.94
C THR A 298 -11.55 1.10 8.06
N LEU A 299 -12.19 0.82 6.94
CA LEU A 299 -13.18 -0.23 6.82
C LEU A 299 -12.40 -1.54 6.79
N THR A 300 -12.80 -2.50 7.60
CA THR A 300 -12.31 -3.88 7.47
C THR A 300 -12.90 -4.54 6.22
N LEU A 301 -12.33 -5.65 5.78
CA LEU A 301 -12.86 -6.43 4.65
C LEU A 301 -14.32 -6.84 4.91
N GLU A 302 -14.64 -7.27 6.12
CA GLU A 302 -16.01 -7.59 6.54
C GLU A 302 -16.95 -6.39 6.40
N ALA A 303 -16.46 -5.21 6.81
CA ALA A 303 -17.25 -3.98 6.70
C ALA A 303 -17.44 -3.54 5.24
N ILE A 304 -16.46 -3.70 4.34
CA ILE A 304 -16.64 -3.34 2.92
C ILE A 304 -17.69 -4.25 2.28
N GLY A 305 -17.67 -5.52 2.64
CA GLY A 305 -18.48 -6.56 1.98
C GLY A 305 -18.00 -6.77 0.53
N GLY A 306 -18.18 -7.95 0.00
CA GLY A 306 -17.86 -8.23 -1.40
C GLY A 306 -17.58 -9.70 -1.60
N THR A 307 -17.97 -10.20 -2.77
CA THR A 307 -17.85 -11.60 -3.18
C THR A 307 -17.08 -11.71 -4.49
N SER A 308 -16.37 -10.65 -4.91
CA SER A 308 -15.55 -10.74 -6.11
C SER A 308 -14.26 -11.50 -5.82
N PRO A 309 -13.62 -12.12 -6.84
CA PRO A 309 -12.34 -12.81 -6.67
C PRO A 309 -11.25 -11.96 -6.00
N ALA A 310 -11.29 -10.62 -6.20
CA ALA A 310 -10.38 -9.71 -5.52
C ALA A 310 -10.64 -9.62 -4.00
N HIS A 311 -11.90 -9.69 -3.56
CA HIS A 311 -12.26 -9.70 -2.14
C HIS A 311 -11.93 -11.05 -1.48
N GLU A 312 -12.18 -12.16 -2.18
CA GLU A 312 -11.84 -13.51 -1.71
C GLU A 312 -10.33 -13.63 -1.54
N ALA A 313 -9.54 -13.26 -2.55
CA ALA A 313 -8.09 -13.24 -2.46
C ALA A 313 -7.57 -12.33 -1.33
N ALA A 314 -8.21 -11.18 -1.11
CA ALA A 314 -7.87 -10.30 0.00
C ALA A 314 -8.15 -10.94 1.37
N ALA A 315 -9.27 -11.67 1.51
CA ALA A 315 -9.62 -12.38 2.73
C ALA A 315 -8.65 -13.54 3.02
N ASP A 316 -8.27 -14.29 1.99
CA ASP A 316 -7.29 -15.38 2.10
C ASP A 316 -5.92 -14.85 2.54
N LEU A 317 -5.43 -13.75 1.93
CA LEU A 317 -4.17 -13.12 2.32
C LEU A 317 -4.16 -12.68 3.79
N VAL A 318 -5.27 -12.12 4.29
CA VAL A 318 -5.40 -11.73 5.71
C VAL A 318 -5.42 -12.96 6.62
N ALA A 319 -6.17 -14.00 6.24
CA ALA A 319 -6.24 -15.23 7.00
C ALA A 319 -4.87 -15.91 7.11
N ASP A 320 -4.14 -16.00 6.00
CA ASP A 320 -2.80 -16.58 5.96
C ASP A 320 -1.78 -15.75 6.75
N LEU A 321 -1.83 -14.42 6.67
CA LEU A 321 -0.97 -13.56 7.49
C LEU A 321 -1.20 -13.80 8.98
N HIS A 322 -2.45 -13.96 9.41
CA HIS A 322 -2.77 -14.28 10.81
C HIS A 322 -2.27 -15.68 11.21
N ARG A 323 -2.37 -16.69 10.31
CA ARG A 323 -1.82 -18.03 10.56
C ARG A 323 -0.30 -18.00 10.70
N TRP A 324 0.37 -17.25 9.81
CA TRP A 324 1.81 -17.05 9.90
C TRP A 324 2.23 -16.37 11.22
N GLN A 325 1.53 -15.31 11.62
CA GLN A 325 1.80 -14.61 12.88
C GLN A 325 1.64 -15.53 14.10
N ARG A 326 0.79 -16.55 14.01
CA ARG A 326 0.62 -17.58 15.06
C ARG A 326 1.61 -18.75 14.94
N GLY A 327 2.46 -18.75 13.89
CA GLY A 327 3.40 -19.83 13.63
C GLY A 327 2.75 -21.13 13.11
N GLU A 328 1.55 -21.06 12.53
CA GLU A 328 0.81 -22.20 11.99
C GLU A 328 1.25 -22.59 10.58
N ILE A 329 1.78 -21.62 9.81
CA ILE A 329 2.30 -21.81 8.46
C ILE A 329 3.62 -21.05 8.29
N GLU A 330 4.46 -21.50 7.37
CA GLU A 330 5.68 -20.78 6.98
C GLU A 330 5.38 -19.65 5.99
N TRP A 331 6.23 -18.61 5.98
CA TRP A 331 6.08 -17.48 5.05
C TRP A 331 6.16 -17.90 3.59
N SER A 332 6.90 -18.97 3.29
CA SER A 332 7.04 -19.56 1.96
C SER A 332 5.77 -20.18 1.41
N ASP A 333 4.85 -20.58 2.27
CA ASP A 333 3.67 -21.37 1.90
C ASP A 333 2.46 -20.50 1.54
N MET A 334 2.53 -19.20 1.79
CA MET A 334 1.43 -18.29 1.52
C MET A 334 1.65 -17.43 0.27
N SER A 335 0.56 -17.03 -0.38
CA SER A 335 0.60 -15.97 -1.37
C SER A 335 0.94 -14.63 -0.68
N ARG A 336 1.82 -13.83 -1.32
CA ARG A 336 2.37 -12.62 -0.70
C ARG A 336 2.08 -11.36 -1.48
N SER A 337 1.47 -11.51 -2.65
CA SER A 337 1.29 -10.40 -3.58
C SER A 337 -0.02 -10.51 -4.34
N LEU A 338 -0.69 -9.36 -4.49
CA LEU A 338 -1.97 -9.22 -5.19
C LEU A 338 -1.94 -7.97 -6.08
N LEU A 339 -2.18 -8.14 -7.37
CA LEU A 339 -2.44 -7.05 -8.29
C LEU A 339 -3.94 -6.89 -8.50
N ILE A 340 -4.46 -5.70 -8.20
CA ILE A 340 -5.86 -5.35 -8.37
C ILE A 340 -5.97 -4.42 -9.58
N HIS A 341 -6.76 -4.81 -10.57
CA HIS A 341 -7.02 -3.96 -11.73
C HIS A 341 -8.51 -3.68 -11.88
N GLY A 342 -8.88 -2.62 -12.59
CA GLY A 342 -10.28 -2.25 -12.82
C GLY A 342 -10.45 -0.77 -13.05
N GLU A 343 -11.68 -0.34 -13.32
CA GLU A 343 -12.00 1.06 -13.61
C GLU A 343 -11.61 2.02 -12.48
N PRO A 344 -11.33 3.30 -12.81
CA PRO A 344 -11.10 4.31 -11.79
C PRO A 344 -12.30 4.44 -10.85
N GLY A 345 -12.04 4.53 -9.53
CA GLY A 345 -13.09 4.72 -8.53
C GLY A 345 -13.83 3.45 -8.08
N THR A 346 -13.39 2.25 -8.50
CA THR A 346 -13.97 0.96 -8.04
C THR A 346 -13.60 0.60 -6.60
N GLY A 347 -12.63 1.30 -5.98
CA GLY A 347 -12.28 1.09 -4.58
C GLY A 347 -11.00 0.28 -4.35
N LYS A 348 -10.11 0.17 -5.34
CA LYS A 348 -8.83 -0.55 -5.23
C LYS A 348 -7.99 -0.11 -4.01
N THR A 349 -7.83 1.19 -3.82
CA THR A 349 -7.13 1.77 -2.66
C THR A 349 -7.85 1.49 -1.34
N VAL A 350 -9.20 1.47 -1.38
CA VAL A 350 -10.02 1.13 -0.20
C VAL A 350 -9.85 -0.33 0.18
N LEU A 351 -9.79 -1.25 -0.81
CA LEU A 351 -9.55 -2.67 -0.57
C LEU A 351 -8.17 -2.90 0.06
N ALA A 352 -7.13 -2.24 -0.46
CA ALA A 352 -5.78 -2.34 0.13
C ALA A 352 -5.74 -1.84 1.59
N ALA A 353 -6.42 -0.72 1.88
CA ALA A 353 -6.55 -0.22 3.24
C ALA A 353 -7.33 -1.18 4.15
N ALA A 354 -8.36 -1.84 3.61
CA ALA A 354 -9.15 -2.81 4.34
C ALA A 354 -8.36 -4.10 4.66
N ILE A 355 -7.50 -4.55 3.75
CA ILE A 355 -6.56 -5.66 3.99
C ILE A 355 -5.69 -5.33 5.20
N ALA A 356 -5.02 -4.17 5.19
CA ALA A 356 -4.16 -3.76 6.29
C ALA A 356 -4.91 -3.61 7.63
N ALA A 357 -6.12 -3.02 7.58
CA ALA A 357 -6.97 -2.85 8.76
C ALA A 357 -7.46 -4.19 9.33
N SER A 358 -7.86 -5.14 8.47
CA SER A 358 -8.31 -6.48 8.88
C SER A 358 -7.15 -7.32 9.42
N ALA A 359 -5.97 -7.16 8.84
CA ALA A 359 -4.75 -7.82 9.30
C ALA A 359 -4.14 -7.20 10.56
N GLY A 360 -4.60 -6.01 10.97
CA GLY A 360 -4.07 -5.29 12.13
C GLY A 360 -2.62 -4.81 11.96
N VAL A 361 -2.19 -4.58 10.71
CA VAL A 361 -0.82 -4.17 10.36
C VAL A 361 -0.79 -2.80 9.69
N PRO A 362 0.35 -2.07 9.73
CA PRO A 362 0.49 -0.80 9.04
C PRO A 362 0.32 -0.91 7.53
N LEU A 363 -0.27 0.13 6.90
CA LEU A 363 -0.32 0.31 5.46
C LEU A 363 0.74 1.35 5.04
N ILE A 364 1.69 0.92 4.24
CA ILE A 364 2.65 1.80 3.57
C ILE A 364 2.15 2.06 2.16
N GLN A 365 2.07 3.31 1.75
CA GLN A 365 1.55 3.68 0.44
C GLN A 365 2.64 4.26 -0.46
N GLY A 366 2.77 3.68 -1.65
CA GLY A 366 3.56 4.19 -2.75
C GLY A 366 2.67 4.50 -3.96
N SER A 367 3.06 5.45 -4.78
CA SER A 367 2.39 5.74 -6.06
C SER A 367 3.43 6.19 -7.08
N PHE A 368 3.39 5.61 -8.27
CA PHE A 368 4.27 6.04 -9.35
C PHE A 368 4.04 7.51 -9.70
N GLY A 369 2.81 7.99 -9.73
CA GLY A 369 2.49 9.39 -9.95
C GLY A 369 3.13 10.31 -8.90
N ALA A 370 3.07 9.93 -7.62
CA ALA A 370 3.68 10.70 -6.53
C ALA A 370 5.21 10.70 -6.60
N TRP A 371 5.83 9.58 -6.99
CA TRP A 371 7.29 9.50 -7.16
C TRP A 371 7.76 10.33 -8.36
N GLN A 372 7.05 10.27 -9.49
CA GLN A 372 7.35 11.08 -10.69
C GLN A 372 7.21 12.59 -10.43
N ALA A 373 6.26 12.99 -9.57
CA ALA A 373 6.06 14.39 -9.20
C ALA A 373 7.24 14.99 -8.40
N ARG A 374 8.20 14.18 -7.92
CA ARG A 374 9.40 14.67 -7.22
C ARG A 374 10.42 15.35 -8.13
N GLY A 375 10.35 15.14 -9.44
CA GLY A 375 11.19 15.81 -10.41
C GLY A 375 11.98 14.87 -11.33
N HIS A 376 13.33 14.95 -11.29
CA HIS A 376 14.17 14.16 -12.16
C HIS A 376 14.26 12.69 -11.76
N LEU A 377 14.79 11.84 -12.67
CA LEU A 377 14.92 10.39 -12.45
C LEU A 377 15.56 10.03 -11.10
N GLY A 378 16.60 10.75 -10.70
CA GLY A 378 17.29 10.50 -9.43
C GLY A 378 16.39 10.71 -8.22
N ASP A 379 15.59 11.78 -8.21
CA ASP A 379 14.67 12.12 -7.13
C ASP A 379 13.49 11.14 -7.06
N MET A 380 12.99 10.73 -8.23
CA MET A 380 11.95 9.71 -8.34
C MET A 380 12.45 8.36 -7.77
N LEU A 381 13.62 7.90 -8.21
CA LEU A 381 14.20 6.65 -7.72
C LEU A 381 14.50 6.72 -6.22
N ALA A 382 15.01 7.84 -5.73
CA ALA A 382 15.24 8.04 -4.29
C ALA A 382 13.92 7.96 -3.49
N ALA A 383 12.84 8.57 -3.97
CA ALA A 383 11.54 8.51 -3.33
C ALA A 383 10.95 7.09 -3.32
N MET A 384 11.10 6.36 -4.43
CA MET A 384 10.72 4.95 -4.53
C MET A 384 11.52 4.09 -3.54
N LEU A 385 12.84 4.22 -3.52
CA LEU A 385 13.73 3.48 -2.62
C LEU A 385 13.42 3.77 -1.15
N ALA A 386 13.14 5.02 -0.79
CA ALA A 386 12.73 5.38 0.57
C ALA A 386 11.43 4.65 0.98
N CYS A 387 10.43 4.59 0.11
CA CYS A 387 9.18 3.87 0.37
C CYS A 387 9.42 2.37 0.63
N PHE A 388 10.25 1.70 -0.18
CA PHE A 388 10.62 0.29 0.03
C PHE A 388 11.43 0.10 1.32
N GLN A 389 12.28 1.05 1.69
CA GLN A 389 13.04 1.00 2.94
C GLN A 389 12.13 1.18 4.17
N ASP A 390 11.19 2.14 4.11
CA ASP A 390 10.20 2.34 5.17
C ASP A 390 9.37 1.06 5.37
N THR A 391 9.00 0.38 4.28
CA THR A 391 8.30 -0.91 4.33
C THR A 391 9.10 -1.96 5.09
N LYS A 392 10.39 -2.11 4.78
CA LYS A 392 11.26 -3.06 5.48
C LYS A 392 11.42 -2.78 6.98
N SER A 393 11.29 -1.52 7.36
CA SER A 393 11.41 -1.08 8.76
C SER A 393 10.12 -1.27 9.57
N CYS A 394 8.97 -1.45 8.91
CA CYS A 394 7.64 -1.48 9.54
C CYS A 394 6.99 -2.88 9.57
N LYS A 395 7.77 -3.96 9.47
CA LYS A 395 7.24 -5.33 9.49
C LYS A 395 6.57 -5.73 10.82
N PRO A 396 5.47 -6.48 10.79
CA PRO A 396 4.70 -6.88 9.61
C PRO A 396 3.87 -5.73 9.06
N CYS A 397 3.73 -5.61 7.72
CA CYS A 397 3.02 -4.51 7.07
C CYS A 397 2.45 -4.89 5.70
N VAL A 398 1.58 -4.03 5.17
CA VAL A 398 1.11 -4.06 3.78
C VAL A 398 1.78 -2.92 3.01
N LEU A 399 2.47 -3.24 1.92
CA LEU A 399 2.92 -2.25 0.94
C LEU A 399 1.90 -2.16 -0.18
N PHE A 400 1.26 -1.01 -0.33
CA PHE A 400 0.34 -0.72 -1.43
C PHE A 400 0.99 0.21 -2.44
N ILE A 401 1.03 -0.19 -3.71
CA ILE A 401 1.57 0.61 -4.81
C ILE A 401 0.47 0.92 -5.81
N ASP A 402 0.12 2.20 -5.92
CA ASP A 402 -0.90 2.66 -6.85
C ASP A 402 -0.31 3.08 -8.20
N GLU A 403 -1.15 3.07 -9.25
CA GLU A 403 -0.82 3.52 -10.60
C GLU A 403 0.41 2.82 -11.19
N ILE A 404 0.53 1.49 -11.03
CA ILE A 404 1.67 0.71 -11.55
C ILE A 404 1.80 0.86 -13.07
N ASP A 405 0.71 1.07 -13.80
CA ASP A 405 0.71 1.33 -15.23
C ASP A 405 1.47 2.62 -15.62
N SER A 406 1.62 3.58 -14.70
CA SER A 406 2.43 4.79 -14.91
C SER A 406 3.94 4.50 -14.97
N CYS A 407 4.39 3.31 -14.55
CA CYS A 407 5.76 2.84 -14.77
C CYS A 407 6.07 2.68 -16.27
N GLY A 408 5.07 2.36 -17.08
CA GLY A 408 5.18 2.06 -18.51
C GLY A 408 5.73 0.66 -18.79
N SER A 409 5.90 0.34 -20.07
CA SER A 409 6.48 -0.92 -20.52
C SER A 409 7.82 -0.70 -21.22
N ARG A 410 8.77 -1.60 -21.03
CA ARG A 410 10.07 -1.60 -21.71
C ARG A 410 9.94 -1.89 -23.22
N ALA A 411 8.82 -2.48 -23.63
CA ALA A 411 8.53 -2.82 -25.01
C ALA A 411 8.02 -1.63 -25.85
N ASP A 412 7.63 -0.51 -25.22
CA ASP A 412 7.18 0.67 -25.93
C ASP A 412 8.35 1.32 -26.69
N THR A 413 8.39 1.07 -27.99
CA THR A 413 9.40 1.59 -28.92
C THR A 413 8.90 2.86 -29.58
N GLY A 414 9.63 3.96 -29.47
CA GLY A 414 9.35 5.18 -30.24
C GLY A 414 9.35 6.49 -29.47
N ASP A 415 9.64 6.49 -28.19
CA ASP A 415 9.65 7.70 -27.37
C ASP A 415 11.08 8.05 -26.88
N ARG A 416 11.38 9.35 -26.80
CA ARG A 416 12.66 9.89 -26.29
C ARG A 416 12.95 9.47 -24.84
N ASN A 417 11.96 8.93 -24.13
CA ASN A 417 12.03 8.53 -22.73
C ASN A 417 12.21 7.02 -22.49
N GLN A 418 12.52 6.22 -23.53
CA GLN A 418 12.66 4.77 -23.42
C GLN A 418 13.73 4.35 -22.37
N ALA A 419 14.91 5.00 -22.42
CA ALA A 419 16.00 4.70 -21.45
C ALA A 419 15.58 5.03 -20.00
N TYR A 420 14.83 6.11 -19.82
CA TYR A 420 14.27 6.50 -18.52
C TYR A 420 13.32 5.39 -17.99
N ARG A 421 12.35 4.99 -18.80
CA ARG A 421 11.39 3.93 -18.42
C ARG A 421 12.07 2.61 -18.10
N GLN A 422 13.04 2.20 -18.91
CA GLN A 422 13.81 0.98 -18.67
C GLN A 422 14.51 1.00 -17.31
N GLN A 423 15.13 2.13 -16.92
CA GLN A 423 15.80 2.25 -15.62
C GLN A 423 14.80 2.17 -14.47
N VAL A 424 13.66 2.86 -14.58
CA VAL A 424 12.60 2.85 -13.56
C VAL A 424 12.03 1.44 -13.39
N VAL A 425 11.64 0.77 -14.51
CA VAL A 425 11.10 -0.59 -14.46
C VAL A 425 12.12 -1.56 -13.87
N ASN A 426 13.38 -1.51 -14.30
CA ASN A 426 14.42 -2.40 -13.81
C ASN A 426 14.67 -2.22 -12.30
N GLU A 427 14.73 -0.97 -11.81
CA GLU A 427 14.89 -0.72 -10.39
C GLU A 427 13.67 -1.17 -9.59
N PHE A 428 12.46 -0.92 -10.09
CA PHE A 428 11.24 -1.39 -9.46
C PHE A 428 11.21 -2.93 -9.34
N LEU A 429 11.54 -3.64 -10.42
CA LEU A 429 11.64 -5.10 -10.41
C LEU A 429 12.67 -5.59 -9.38
N ARG A 430 13.83 -4.93 -9.33
CA ARG A 430 14.88 -5.25 -8.34
C ARG A 430 14.38 -5.08 -6.91
N GLN A 431 13.64 -4.00 -6.63
CA GLN A 431 13.09 -3.77 -5.30
C GLN A 431 12.02 -4.80 -4.91
N ILE A 432 11.14 -5.20 -5.85
CA ILE A 432 10.17 -6.28 -5.61
C ILE A 432 10.91 -7.59 -5.31
N ASP A 433 11.92 -7.97 -6.12
CA ASP A 433 12.68 -9.20 -5.92
C ASP A 433 13.41 -9.22 -4.55
N LEU A 434 13.88 -8.05 -4.07
CA LEU A 434 14.44 -7.90 -2.73
C LEU A 434 13.38 -7.97 -1.63
N LEU A 435 12.19 -7.42 -1.88
CA LEU A 435 11.09 -7.43 -0.92
C LEU A 435 10.58 -8.85 -0.67
N HIS A 436 10.52 -9.67 -1.70
CA HIS A 436 10.07 -11.08 -1.60
C HIS A 436 11.01 -11.98 -0.78
N ARG A 437 12.23 -11.54 -0.50
CA ARG A 437 13.15 -12.21 0.43
C ARG A 437 12.88 -11.87 1.89
N GLU A 438 12.02 -10.88 2.14
CA GLU A 438 11.70 -10.37 3.46
C GLU A 438 10.38 -10.97 3.95
N GLU A 439 10.35 -11.52 5.15
CA GLU A 439 9.14 -12.02 5.77
C GLU A 439 8.30 -10.88 6.37
N GLY A 440 6.98 -11.07 6.41
CA GLY A 440 6.04 -10.15 7.05
C GLY A 440 5.60 -8.98 6.17
N ILE A 441 5.79 -9.01 4.85
CA ILE A 441 5.38 -7.92 3.94
C ILE A 441 4.42 -8.46 2.88
N LEU A 442 3.17 -7.99 2.89
CA LEU A 442 2.21 -8.21 1.81
C LEU A 442 2.33 -7.09 0.78
N LEU A 443 2.50 -7.44 -0.50
CA LEU A 443 2.59 -6.50 -1.61
C LEU A 443 1.26 -6.44 -2.35
N ILE A 444 0.62 -5.27 -2.36
CA ILE A 444 -0.62 -5.02 -3.09
C ILE A 444 -0.35 -3.98 -4.17
N GLY A 445 -0.64 -4.32 -5.41
CA GLY A 445 -0.53 -3.41 -6.54
C GLY A 445 -1.90 -2.97 -7.06
N ALA A 446 -2.01 -1.76 -7.59
CA ALA A 446 -3.22 -1.30 -8.26
C ALA A 446 -2.91 -0.66 -9.62
N THR A 447 -3.81 -0.90 -10.58
CA THR A 447 -3.75 -0.32 -11.93
C THR A 447 -5.14 -0.11 -12.51
N ASN A 448 -5.26 0.91 -13.36
CA ASN A 448 -6.45 1.10 -14.19
C ASN A 448 -6.28 0.48 -15.60
N PHE A 449 -5.04 0.21 -16.02
CA PHE A 449 -4.73 -0.24 -17.38
C PHE A 449 -3.76 -1.44 -17.35
N PRO A 450 -4.25 -2.66 -17.07
CA PRO A 450 -3.39 -3.84 -16.95
C PRO A 450 -2.56 -4.12 -18.22
N GLY A 451 -3.09 -3.79 -19.40
CA GLY A 451 -2.38 -3.94 -20.67
C GLY A 451 -1.19 -2.99 -20.89
N LYS A 452 -1.00 -1.98 -20.02
CA LYS A 452 0.15 -1.06 -20.08
C LYS A 452 1.28 -1.46 -19.13
N ILE A 453 1.06 -2.46 -18.28
CA ILE A 453 2.07 -2.94 -17.33
C ILE A 453 3.12 -3.76 -18.08
N ASP A 454 4.40 -3.56 -17.74
CA ASP A 454 5.47 -4.40 -18.26
C ASP A 454 5.23 -5.88 -17.89
N PRO A 455 5.24 -6.82 -18.84
CA PRO A 455 4.95 -8.23 -18.58
C PRO A 455 5.87 -8.87 -17.52
N ALA A 456 7.06 -8.31 -17.29
CA ALA A 456 7.95 -8.82 -16.26
C ALA A 456 7.44 -8.56 -14.84
N ILE A 457 6.62 -7.53 -14.63
CA ILE A 457 5.99 -7.25 -13.32
C ILE A 457 4.94 -8.32 -13.00
N LEU A 458 4.26 -8.83 -14.03
CA LEU A 458 3.17 -9.81 -13.91
C LEU A 458 3.64 -11.26 -13.80
N ARG A 459 4.97 -11.50 -13.77
CA ARG A 459 5.49 -12.87 -13.68
C ARG A 459 5.30 -13.44 -12.28
N PRO A 460 5.05 -14.77 -12.16
CA PRO A 460 5.05 -15.47 -10.88
C PRO A 460 6.32 -15.16 -10.07
N GLY A 461 6.18 -15.03 -8.76
CA GLY A 461 7.24 -14.59 -7.86
C GLY A 461 7.36 -13.07 -7.73
N ARG A 462 6.47 -12.27 -8.35
CA ARG A 462 6.37 -10.81 -8.19
C ARG A 462 4.97 -10.40 -7.80
N PHE A 463 4.01 -10.50 -8.72
CA PHE A 463 2.59 -10.45 -8.38
C PHE A 463 1.99 -11.83 -8.73
N ASP A 464 1.65 -12.61 -7.70
CA ASP A 464 1.18 -13.99 -7.89
C ASP A 464 -0.31 -14.05 -8.19
N LEU A 465 -1.09 -13.16 -7.56
CA LEU A 465 -2.53 -13.09 -7.73
C LEU A 465 -2.89 -11.84 -8.55
N HIS A 466 -3.73 -12.04 -9.57
CA HIS A 466 -4.22 -10.95 -10.42
C HIS A 466 -5.74 -11.01 -10.47
N HIS A 467 -6.40 -10.00 -9.93
CA HIS A 467 -7.86 -9.97 -9.89
C HIS A 467 -8.42 -8.62 -10.33
N GLU A 468 -9.53 -8.71 -11.05
CA GLU A 468 -10.32 -7.55 -11.42
C GLU A 468 -11.18 -7.09 -10.25
N MET A 469 -11.24 -5.77 -10.04
CA MET A 469 -12.17 -5.12 -9.13
C MET A 469 -13.38 -4.63 -9.93
N PRO A 470 -14.47 -5.39 -9.94
CA PRO A 470 -15.64 -5.05 -10.74
C PRO A 470 -16.41 -3.86 -10.15
N LEU A 471 -17.39 -3.36 -10.88
CA LEU A 471 -18.37 -2.43 -10.35
C LEU A 471 -19.14 -3.07 -9.18
N PRO A 472 -19.57 -2.29 -8.17
CA PRO A 472 -20.25 -2.83 -7.00
C PRO A 472 -21.57 -3.50 -7.41
N THR A 473 -21.87 -4.63 -6.78
CA THR A 473 -23.16 -5.30 -6.89
C THR A 473 -24.23 -4.49 -6.16
N ARG A 474 -25.50 -4.74 -6.49
CA ARG A 474 -26.65 -4.13 -5.77
C ARG A 474 -26.54 -4.32 -4.25
N GLN A 475 -26.11 -5.49 -3.81
CA GLN A 475 -25.92 -5.78 -2.38
C GLN A 475 -24.84 -4.89 -1.75
N GLN A 476 -23.74 -4.67 -2.43
CA GLN A 476 -22.67 -3.76 -1.96
C GLN A 476 -23.15 -2.30 -1.94
N ILE A 477 -23.96 -1.90 -2.94
CA ILE A 477 -24.58 -0.57 -2.96
C ILE A 477 -25.52 -0.40 -1.76
N LEU A 478 -26.32 -1.42 -1.43
CA LEU A 478 -27.18 -1.42 -0.23
C LEU A 478 -26.36 -1.20 1.04
N VAL A 479 -25.26 -1.93 1.22
CA VAL A 479 -24.36 -1.74 2.36
C VAL A 479 -23.79 -0.30 2.43
N MET A 480 -23.48 0.32 1.27
CA MET A 480 -23.05 1.73 1.23
C MET A 480 -24.17 2.69 1.63
N LEU A 481 -25.42 2.42 1.18
CA LEU A 481 -26.59 3.23 1.53
C LEU A 481 -26.98 3.07 2.99
N GLU A 482 -26.94 1.86 3.57
CA GLU A 482 -27.20 1.61 4.99
C GLU A 482 -26.22 2.41 5.88
N ARG A 483 -24.97 2.53 5.49
CA ARG A 483 -23.99 3.39 6.17
C ARG A 483 -24.30 4.88 6.02
N ALA A 484 -24.85 5.28 4.90
CA ALA A 484 -25.24 6.67 4.69
C ALA A 484 -26.51 7.04 5.48
N PHE A 485 -27.36 6.06 5.76
CA PHE A 485 -28.67 6.17 6.40
C PHE A 485 -28.87 5.11 7.53
N PRO A 486 -28.04 5.09 8.58
CA PRO A 486 -28.04 4.00 9.58
C PRO A 486 -29.37 3.84 10.33
N ASP A 487 -30.17 4.90 10.44
CA ASP A 487 -31.41 4.92 11.23
C ASP A 487 -32.66 5.14 10.39
N SER A 488 -32.61 4.93 9.06
CA SER A 488 -33.71 5.36 8.19
C SER A 488 -34.97 4.50 8.32
N GLY A 489 -34.85 3.21 8.64
CA GLY A 489 -35.96 2.25 8.65
C GLY A 489 -36.73 2.14 7.32
N GLN A 490 -36.26 2.79 6.25
CA GLN A 490 -36.87 2.83 4.93
C GLN A 490 -36.24 1.76 4.01
N ASP A 491 -37.04 1.31 3.04
CA ASP A 491 -36.50 0.43 2.00
C ASP A 491 -35.54 1.18 1.09
N LEU A 492 -34.29 0.75 1.05
CA LEU A 492 -33.24 1.32 0.23
C LEU A 492 -33.07 0.65 -1.13
N LEU A 493 -33.85 -0.39 -1.42
CA LEU A 493 -33.80 -1.12 -2.70
C LEU A 493 -34.04 -0.21 -3.92
N PRO A 494 -35.04 0.73 -3.93
CA PRO A 494 -35.20 1.63 -5.07
C PRO A 494 -33.98 2.49 -5.34
N LEU A 495 -33.34 3.02 -4.27
CA LEU A 495 -32.11 3.79 -4.38
C LEU A 495 -30.95 2.96 -4.91
N SER A 496 -30.82 1.71 -4.48
CA SER A 496 -29.75 0.82 -4.96
C SER A 496 -29.88 0.53 -6.45
N ARG A 497 -31.13 0.38 -6.97
CA ARG A 497 -31.38 0.23 -8.41
C ARG A 497 -30.93 1.45 -9.19
N ASN A 498 -31.23 2.64 -8.70
CA ASN A 498 -30.89 3.91 -9.34
C ASN A 498 -29.36 4.16 -9.39
N LEU A 499 -28.61 3.57 -8.45
CA LEU A 499 -27.17 3.68 -8.34
C LEU A 499 -26.39 2.51 -8.97
N THR A 500 -27.09 1.46 -9.40
CA THR A 500 -26.48 0.30 -10.09
C THR A 500 -25.68 0.74 -11.31
N GLY A 501 -24.53 0.11 -11.54
CA GLY A 501 -23.63 0.42 -12.65
C GLY A 501 -22.76 1.67 -12.44
N GLN A 502 -22.76 2.25 -11.23
CA GLN A 502 -21.89 3.37 -10.88
C GLN A 502 -20.75 2.88 -9.97
N THR A 503 -19.60 3.55 -10.09
CA THR A 503 -18.47 3.24 -9.20
C THR A 503 -18.75 3.73 -7.77
N PRO A 504 -18.17 3.10 -6.73
CA PRO A 504 -18.28 3.56 -5.34
C PRO A 504 -17.94 5.04 -5.16
N ALA A 505 -16.94 5.52 -5.87
CA ALA A 505 -16.54 6.93 -5.80
C ALA A 505 -17.64 7.89 -6.31
N VAL A 506 -18.32 7.50 -7.37
CA VAL A 506 -19.48 8.27 -7.92
C VAL A 506 -20.66 8.22 -6.96
N ILE A 507 -20.96 7.05 -6.39
CA ILE A 507 -22.04 6.89 -5.39
C ILE A 507 -21.79 7.80 -4.18
N ASP A 508 -20.58 7.78 -3.62
CA ASP A 508 -20.19 8.65 -2.51
C ASP A 508 -20.26 10.14 -2.87
N ALA A 509 -19.87 10.50 -4.10
CA ALA A 509 -19.97 11.88 -4.56
C ALA A 509 -21.42 12.35 -4.62
N ARG A 510 -22.34 11.52 -5.11
CA ARG A 510 -23.79 11.81 -5.16
C ARG A 510 -24.40 11.95 -3.78
N ILE A 511 -24.04 11.05 -2.85
CA ILE A 511 -24.47 11.15 -1.45
C ILE A 511 -23.98 12.46 -0.83
N ARG A 512 -22.71 12.84 -1.05
CA ARG A 512 -22.17 14.12 -0.55
C ARG A 512 -22.87 15.33 -1.16
N GLU A 513 -23.14 15.29 -2.46
CA GLU A 513 -23.87 16.36 -3.16
C GLU A 513 -25.29 16.51 -2.64
N ALA A 514 -26.04 15.42 -2.50
CA ALA A 514 -27.38 15.43 -1.94
C ALA A 514 -27.41 15.97 -0.50
N ARG A 515 -26.45 15.56 0.35
CA ARG A 515 -26.28 16.14 1.70
C ARG A 515 -26.02 17.63 1.65
N ALA A 516 -25.19 18.11 0.72
CA ALA A 516 -24.91 19.54 0.58
C ALA A 516 -26.14 20.32 0.08
N ARG A 517 -26.95 19.74 -0.82
CA ARG A 517 -28.22 20.33 -1.29
C ARG A 517 -29.25 20.39 -0.16
N ALA A 518 -29.41 19.31 0.63
CA ALA A 518 -30.32 19.28 1.79
C ALA A 518 -29.97 20.39 2.80
N ARG A 519 -28.68 20.52 3.17
CA ARG A 519 -28.22 21.59 4.06
C ARG A 519 -28.55 22.99 3.53
N ARG A 520 -28.32 23.23 2.23
CA ARG A 520 -28.61 24.54 1.61
C ARG A 520 -30.10 24.86 1.57
N GLN A 521 -30.96 23.84 1.52
CA GLN A 521 -32.41 23.99 1.50
C GLN A 521 -33.04 23.93 2.91
N GLY A 522 -32.23 23.77 3.97
CA GLY A 522 -32.74 23.62 5.34
C GLY A 522 -33.58 22.34 5.54
N ARG A 523 -33.38 21.31 4.71
CA ARG A 523 -34.11 20.03 4.77
C ARG A 523 -33.23 18.95 5.41
N SER A 524 -33.89 17.94 6.01
CA SER A 524 -33.24 16.72 6.44
C SER A 524 -32.70 15.95 5.24
N PHE A 525 -31.53 15.33 5.42
CA PHE A 525 -31.01 14.39 4.44
C PHE A 525 -31.52 12.99 4.77
N ASP A 526 -32.50 12.55 4.01
CA ASP A 526 -33.14 11.23 4.10
C ASP A 526 -33.11 10.51 2.75
N PRO A 527 -33.44 9.19 2.69
CA PRO A 527 -33.46 8.43 1.45
C PRO A 527 -34.36 9.03 0.37
N GLY A 528 -35.54 9.57 0.75
CA GLY A 528 -36.47 10.20 -0.19
C GLY A 528 -35.90 11.47 -0.83
N PHE A 529 -35.08 12.24 -0.09
CA PHE A 529 -34.41 13.39 -0.67
C PHE A 529 -33.34 12.97 -1.68
N LEU A 530 -32.56 11.92 -1.38
CA LEU A 530 -31.59 11.39 -2.33
C LEU A 530 -32.29 10.88 -3.61
N GLU A 531 -33.40 10.16 -3.47
CA GLU A 531 -34.20 9.68 -4.59
C GLU A 531 -34.66 10.84 -5.48
N GLN A 532 -35.20 11.91 -4.89
CA GLN A 532 -35.61 13.11 -5.64
C GLN A 532 -34.46 13.72 -6.45
N VAL A 533 -33.26 13.76 -5.87
CA VAL A 533 -32.08 14.28 -6.56
C VAL A 533 -31.68 13.39 -7.74
N LEU A 534 -31.73 12.07 -7.56
CA LEU A 534 -31.42 11.10 -8.62
C LEU A 534 -32.47 11.08 -9.75
N ASP A 535 -33.76 11.16 -9.42
CA ASP A 535 -34.85 11.13 -10.40
C ASP A 535 -34.86 12.35 -11.32
N GLN A 536 -34.44 13.52 -10.83
CA GLN A 536 -34.30 14.69 -11.68
C GLN A 536 -33.33 14.48 -12.84
N GLU A 537 -32.32 13.64 -12.66
CA GLU A 537 -31.33 13.31 -13.69
C GLU A 537 -31.83 12.17 -14.61
N GLN A 538 -32.68 11.27 -14.13
CA GLN A 538 -33.10 10.08 -14.87
C GLN A 538 -34.17 10.35 -15.93
N ARG A 539 -34.98 11.41 -15.80
CA ARG A 539 -36.06 11.70 -16.73
C ARG A 539 -35.66 11.79 -18.21
N TYR A 540 -34.42 11.96 -18.52
CA TYR A 540 -33.89 12.01 -19.88
C TYR A 540 -33.38 10.66 -20.44
N ARG A 541 -33.32 9.58 -19.62
CA ARG A 541 -32.62 8.33 -19.96
C ARG A 541 -33.51 7.16 -20.40
N SER A 542 -34.80 7.17 -20.13
CA SER A 542 -35.68 5.97 -20.25
C SER A 542 -35.62 5.26 -21.62
N ARG A 543 -35.59 6.00 -22.74
CA ARG A 543 -35.50 5.40 -24.07
C ARG A 543 -34.14 4.80 -24.41
N LEU A 544 -33.10 5.36 -23.86
CA LEU A 544 -31.72 4.84 -24.02
C LEU A 544 -31.55 3.57 -23.20
N ASP A 545 -32.08 3.56 -21.99
CA ASP A 545 -32.01 2.40 -21.08
C ASP A 545 -32.69 1.16 -21.67
N GLU A 546 -33.85 1.32 -22.32
CA GLU A 546 -34.51 0.21 -23.00
C GLU A 546 -33.67 -0.37 -24.14
N ARG A 547 -33.02 0.48 -24.92
CA ARG A 547 -32.14 0.04 -26.01
C ARG A 547 -30.91 -0.67 -25.48
N ILE A 548 -30.26 -0.14 -24.42
CA ILE A 548 -29.13 -0.77 -23.76
C ILE A 548 -29.55 -2.13 -23.18
N ALA A 549 -30.72 -2.21 -22.54
CA ALA A 549 -31.24 -3.48 -21.99
C ALA A 549 -31.40 -4.54 -23.07
N VAL A 550 -31.97 -4.18 -24.25
CA VAL A 550 -32.08 -5.09 -25.39
C VAL A 550 -30.71 -5.54 -25.88
N HIS A 551 -29.74 -4.63 -25.96
CA HIS A 551 -28.36 -4.91 -26.35
C HIS A 551 -27.72 -5.95 -25.43
N GLU A 552 -27.72 -5.68 -24.12
CA GLU A 552 -27.12 -6.58 -23.13
C GLU A 552 -27.83 -7.94 -23.05
N CYS A 553 -29.16 -7.97 -23.13
CA CYS A 553 -29.93 -9.23 -23.19
C CYS A 553 -29.56 -10.05 -24.45
N GLY A 554 -29.22 -9.37 -25.56
CA GLY A 554 -28.68 -10.03 -26.75
C GLY A 554 -27.41 -10.80 -26.49
N HIS A 555 -26.45 -10.17 -25.78
CA HIS A 555 -25.21 -10.83 -25.36
C HIS A 555 -25.49 -11.98 -24.40
N VAL A 556 -26.35 -11.78 -23.41
CA VAL A 556 -26.69 -12.77 -22.39
C VAL A 556 -27.30 -14.02 -23.02
N ILE A 557 -28.30 -13.87 -23.89
CA ILE A 557 -28.97 -15.00 -24.54
C ILE A 557 -28.02 -15.74 -25.49
N SER A 558 -27.21 -15.03 -26.27
CA SER A 558 -26.26 -15.64 -27.20
C SER A 558 -25.16 -16.41 -26.46
N ALA A 559 -24.59 -15.81 -25.42
CA ALA A 559 -23.54 -16.45 -24.62
C ALA A 559 -24.08 -17.72 -23.91
N TRP A 560 -25.30 -17.66 -23.36
CA TRP A 560 -25.95 -18.84 -22.77
C TRP A 560 -26.15 -19.98 -23.76
N LEU A 561 -26.64 -19.67 -24.96
CA LEU A 561 -26.88 -20.66 -26.01
C LEU A 561 -25.57 -21.33 -26.49
N TYR A 562 -24.45 -20.63 -26.40
CA TYR A 562 -23.11 -21.16 -26.68
C TYR A 562 -22.42 -21.79 -25.47
N GLY A 563 -23.12 -21.93 -24.32
CA GLY A 563 -22.62 -22.62 -23.14
C GLY A 563 -21.71 -21.79 -22.22
N GLU A 564 -21.60 -20.48 -22.47
CA GLU A 564 -20.85 -19.61 -21.55
C GLU A 564 -21.59 -19.44 -20.23
N GLU A 565 -20.82 -19.24 -19.16
CA GLU A 565 -21.37 -18.90 -17.84
C GLU A 565 -21.51 -17.39 -17.72
N ILE A 566 -22.70 -16.93 -17.34
CA ILE A 566 -22.99 -15.52 -17.19
C ILE A 566 -23.14 -15.24 -15.69
N LYS A 567 -22.27 -14.39 -15.19
CA LYS A 567 -22.18 -14.04 -13.76
C LYS A 567 -23.16 -12.91 -13.42
N ARG A 568 -23.28 -11.92 -14.31
CA ARG A 568 -24.04 -10.72 -14.05
C ARG A 568 -24.33 -9.95 -15.34
N VAL A 569 -25.45 -9.28 -15.39
CA VAL A 569 -25.73 -8.22 -16.37
C VAL A 569 -26.29 -7.00 -15.65
N CYS A 570 -25.83 -5.79 -15.98
CA CYS A 570 -26.34 -4.57 -15.38
C CYS A 570 -26.35 -3.41 -16.37
N LEU A 571 -27.26 -2.44 -16.12
CA LEU A 571 -27.34 -1.19 -16.86
C LEU A 571 -26.52 -0.12 -16.16
N CYS A 572 -25.53 0.41 -16.85
CA CYS A 572 -24.68 1.51 -16.41
C CYS A 572 -25.20 2.87 -16.95
N PRO A 573 -24.83 4.00 -16.35
CA PRO A 573 -25.21 5.32 -16.86
C PRO A 573 -24.77 5.60 -18.31
N THR A 574 -23.69 4.98 -18.75
CA THR A 574 -23.05 5.20 -20.06
C THR A 574 -23.22 4.04 -21.03
N GLY A 575 -23.88 2.94 -20.61
CA GLY A 575 -24.02 1.72 -21.40
C GLY A 575 -24.54 0.57 -20.57
N GLY A 576 -24.18 -0.65 -20.92
CA GLY A 576 -24.45 -1.84 -20.14
C GLY A 576 -23.16 -2.64 -19.91
N LEU A 577 -23.24 -3.62 -19.02
CA LEU A 577 -22.14 -4.52 -18.71
C LEU A 577 -22.68 -5.93 -18.57
N THR A 578 -22.12 -6.86 -19.35
CA THR A 578 -22.38 -8.30 -19.22
C THR A 578 -21.09 -9.00 -18.80
N GLU A 579 -21.04 -9.47 -17.56
CA GLU A 579 -19.94 -10.26 -17.01
C GLU A 579 -20.16 -11.74 -17.33
N ARG A 580 -19.25 -12.32 -18.11
CA ARG A 580 -19.35 -13.71 -18.57
C ARG A 580 -17.99 -14.40 -18.55
N SER A 581 -18.01 -15.71 -18.44
CA SER A 581 -16.85 -16.57 -18.49
C SER A 581 -17.04 -17.58 -19.62
N ALA A 582 -16.15 -17.52 -20.61
CA ALA A 582 -16.14 -18.49 -21.69
C ALA A 582 -15.47 -19.78 -21.21
N PRO A 583 -15.98 -20.97 -21.57
CA PRO A 583 -15.26 -22.22 -21.36
C PRO A 583 -13.92 -22.21 -22.13
N PRO A 584 -12.90 -22.93 -21.67
CA PRO A 584 -11.67 -23.07 -22.42
C PRO A 584 -12.00 -23.68 -23.79
N GLY A 585 -11.70 -22.95 -24.86
CA GLY A 585 -11.88 -23.42 -26.25
C GLY A 585 -10.61 -24.10 -26.76
N ALA A 586 -10.78 -24.98 -27.74
CA ALA A 586 -9.66 -25.64 -28.42
C ALA A 586 -8.86 -24.69 -29.35
N GLY A 587 -9.31 -23.45 -29.49
CA GLY A 587 -8.67 -22.46 -30.37
C GLY A 587 -8.96 -22.70 -31.86
N LEU A 588 -10.05 -23.38 -32.17
CA LEU A 588 -10.51 -23.65 -33.53
C LEU A 588 -11.14 -22.39 -34.16
N GLU A 589 -11.17 -22.34 -35.48
CA GLU A 589 -11.84 -21.27 -36.24
C GLU A 589 -13.28 -21.05 -35.74
N ALA A 590 -14.05 -22.14 -35.55
CA ALA A 590 -15.39 -22.09 -35.00
C ALA A 590 -15.51 -21.45 -33.61
N ASP A 591 -14.47 -21.47 -32.81
CA ASP A 591 -14.44 -20.81 -31.50
C ASP A 591 -14.37 -19.29 -31.67
N PHE A 592 -13.59 -18.82 -32.61
CA PHE A 592 -13.49 -17.40 -32.94
C PHE A 592 -14.75 -16.86 -33.57
N ASP A 593 -15.37 -17.64 -34.49
CA ASP A 593 -16.68 -17.29 -35.10
C ASP A 593 -17.78 -17.17 -34.05
N ARG A 594 -17.84 -18.09 -33.08
CA ARG A 594 -18.76 -18.00 -31.94
C ARG A 594 -18.52 -16.75 -31.12
N ARG A 595 -17.26 -16.43 -30.81
CA ARG A 595 -16.90 -15.24 -30.02
C ARG A 595 -17.28 -13.96 -30.77
N MET A 596 -17.04 -13.86 -32.07
CA MET A 596 -17.48 -12.74 -32.90
C MET A 596 -19.02 -12.63 -32.92
N THR A 597 -19.73 -13.76 -33.06
CA THR A 597 -21.19 -13.83 -33.01
C THR A 597 -21.73 -13.29 -31.69
N ILE A 598 -21.12 -13.65 -30.54
CA ILE A 598 -21.52 -13.13 -29.23
C ILE A 598 -21.26 -11.65 -29.12
N HIS A 599 -20.10 -11.15 -29.60
CA HIS A 599 -19.78 -9.72 -29.57
C HIS A 599 -20.75 -8.89 -30.43
N LEU A 600 -21.29 -9.45 -31.52
CA LEU A 600 -22.23 -8.73 -32.37
C LEU A 600 -23.70 -8.98 -32.01
N ALA A 601 -23.96 -9.82 -30.98
CA ALA A 601 -25.34 -10.17 -30.56
C ALA A 601 -26.14 -8.99 -30.01
N GLY A 602 -25.48 -8.06 -29.29
CA GLY A 602 -26.15 -6.84 -28.83
C GLY A 602 -26.67 -6.00 -29.97
N ARG A 603 -25.85 -5.80 -31.00
CA ARG A 603 -26.21 -5.07 -32.23
C ARG A 603 -27.34 -5.80 -33.03
N ALA A 604 -27.24 -7.13 -33.14
CA ALA A 604 -28.26 -7.95 -33.76
C ALA A 604 -29.60 -7.89 -33.01
N ALA A 605 -29.58 -7.86 -31.66
CA ALA A 605 -30.74 -7.72 -30.83
C ALA A 605 -31.43 -6.36 -31.03
N GLU A 606 -30.67 -5.25 -31.06
CA GLU A 606 -31.23 -3.93 -31.38
C GLU A 606 -31.96 -3.93 -32.76
N ARG A 607 -31.31 -4.51 -33.77
CA ARG A 607 -31.89 -4.61 -35.10
C ARG A 607 -33.19 -5.43 -35.14
N LEU A 608 -33.24 -6.53 -34.36
CA LEU A 608 -34.43 -7.38 -34.23
C LEU A 608 -35.60 -6.69 -33.54
N VAL A 609 -35.35 -5.88 -32.52
CA VAL A 609 -36.40 -5.27 -31.70
C VAL A 609 -36.80 -3.91 -32.23
N PHE A 610 -35.86 -3.06 -32.65
CA PHE A 610 -36.12 -1.68 -33.04
C PHE A 610 -36.00 -1.43 -34.55
N GLY A 611 -35.48 -2.38 -35.32
CA GLY A 611 -35.22 -2.19 -36.76
C GLY A 611 -34.03 -1.28 -37.05
N THR A 612 -33.41 -0.68 -36.03
CA THR A 612 -32.28 0.25 -36.12
C THR A 612 -31.25 -0.10 -35.12
N ILE A 613 -29.99 0.30 -35.35
CA ILE A 613 -28.87 0.09 -34.46
C ILE A 613 -28.37 1.42 -33.90
N SER A 614 -27.85 1.42 -32.71
CA SER A 614 -27.19 2.56 -32.06
C SER A 614 -25.67 2.53 -32.26
N ALA A 615 -25.00 3.64 -31.98
CA ALA A 615 -23.56 3.71 -31.93
C ALA A 615 -22.96 3.03 -30.68
N GLY A 616 -23.78 2.49 -29.77
CA GLY A 616 -23.37 1.93 -28.47
C GLY A 616 -22.39 0.74 -28.60
N ALA A 617 -22.53 -0.06 -29.68
CA ALA A 617 -21.60 -1.16 -29.95
C ALA A 617 -20.24 -0.73 -30.51
N GLY A 618 -20.01 0.55 -30.77
CA GLY A 618 -18.79 1.08 -31.41
C GLY A 618 -18.20 2.26 -30.64
N GLY A 619 -17.16 2.89 -31.19
CA GLY A 619 -16.59 4.16 -30.73
C GLY A 619 -15.35 4.06 -29.85
N SER A 620 -15.07 2.95 -29.19
CA SER A 620 -13.82 2.72 -28.44
C SER A 620 -13.12 1.44 -28.88
N ALA A 621 -11.82 1.35 -28.60
CA ALA A 621 -11.05 0.11 -28.87
C ALA A 621 -11.52 -1.09 -28.03
N ALA A 622 -12.27 -0.86 -26.98
CA ALA A 622 -12.86 -1.89 -26.11
C ALA A 622 -14.32 -2.21 -26.47
N SER A 623 -14.91 -1.57 -27.49
CA SER A 623 -16.28 -1.81 -27.94
C SER A 623 -16.43 -3.19 -28.57
N ASP A 624 -17.67 -3.73 -28.59
CA ASP A 624 -17.96 -5.04 -29.16
C ASP A 624 -17.58 -5.14 -30.63
N LEU A 625 -17.82 -4.10 -31.39
CA LEU A 625 -17.44 -4.04 -32.79
C LEU A 625 -15.89 -4.07 -32.95
N ALA A 626 -15.17 -3.33 -32.09
CA ALA A 626 -13.71 -3.34 -32.13
C ALA A 626 -13.14 -4.72 -31.73
N ARG A 627 -13.69 -5.36 -30.71
CA ARG A 627 -13.30 -6.71 -30.27
C ARG A 627 -13.55 -7.75 -31.35
N ALA A 628 -14.72 -7.72 -31.98
CA ALA A 628 -15.03 -8.62 -33.10
C ALA A 628 -14.08 -8.41 -34.28
N ALA A 629 -13.76 -7.14 -34.64
CA ALA A 629 -12.82 -6.83 -35.69
C ALA A 629 -11.38 -7.28 -35.37
N GLN A 630 -10.94 -7.07 -34.12
CA GLN A 630 -9.61 -7.56 -33.65
C GLN A 630 -9.50 -9.07 -33.73
N LEU A 631 -10.54 -9.82 -33.33
CA LEU A 631 -10.57 -11.29 -33.43
C LEU A 631 -10.47 -11.74 -34.90
N SER A 632 -11.24 -11.12 -35.80
CA SER A 632 -11.19 -11.42 -37.22
C SER A 632 -9.81 -11.20 -37.83
N LEU A 633 -9.16 -10.09 -37.48
CA LEU A 633 -7.81 -9.81 -37.99
C LEU A 633 -6.74 -10.67 -37.33
N ALA A 634 -6.88 -11.01 -36.05
CA ALA A 634 -5.98 -11.96 -35.38
C ALA A 634 -5.97 -13.33 -36.06
N MET A 635 -7.13 -13.82 -36.50
CA MET A 635 -7.21 -15.08 -37.29
C MET A 635 -6.38 -15.01 -38.57
N ASP A 636 -6.42 -13.87 -39.27
CA ASP A 636 -5.72 -13.66 -40.53
C ASP A 636 -4.20 -13.44 -40.33
N TYR A 637 -3.77 -12.72 -39.29
CA TYR A 637 -2.39 -12.20 -39.16
C TYR A 637 -1.56 -12.93 -38.10
N GLU A 638 -2.17 -13.43 -37.03
CA GLU A 638 -1.45 -13.95 -35.87
C GLU A 638 -1.63 -15.43 -35.63
N LEU A 639 -2.84 -15.97 -35.93
CA LEU A 639 -3.21 -17.31 -35.50
C LEU A 639 -3.08 -18.37 -36.62
N GLY A 640 -2.81 -17.96 -37.86
CA GLY A 640 -2.71 -18.88 -38.97
C GLY A 640 -4.00 -19.57 -39.36
N LEU A 641 -5.18 -19.04 -38.90
CA LEU A 641 -6.51 -19.59 -39.18
C LEU A 641 -7.21 -18.92 -40.37
N GLY A 642 -6.57 -17.91 -40.97
CA GLY A 642 -7.15 -17.11 -42.03
C GLY A 642 -6.39 -17.24 -43.34
N ILE A 643 -6.50 -16.23 -44.21
CA ILE A 643 -6.03 -16.27 -45.59
C ILE A 643 -4.51 -16.33 -45.75
N HIS A 644 -3.76 -15.90 -44.74
CA HIS A 644 -2.30 -15.98 -44.82
C HIS A 644 -1.73 -17.33 -44.39
N GLY A 645 -2.61 -18.30 -44.08
CA GLY A 645 -2.22 -19.65 -43.71
C GLY A 645 -1.25 -19.64 -42.53
N ASN A 646 -0.14 -20.39 -42.68
CA ASN A 646 0.86 -20.57 -41.61
C ASN A 646 1.79 -19.36 -41.41
N ALA A 647 1.50 -18.18 -42.03
CA ALA A 647 2.33 -17.00 -41.88
C ALA A 647 1.91 -16.20 -40.62
N TRP A 648 2.85 -15.92 -39.72
CA TRP A 648 2.66 -14.95 -38.65
C TRP A 648 3.16 -13.58 -39.12
N LEU A 649 2.25 -12.61 -39.23
CA LEU A 649 2.54 -11.28 -39.76
C LEU A 649 2.58 -10.18 -38.67
N GLY A 650 2.43 -10.58 -37.41
CA GLY A 650 2.38 -9.65 -36.27
C GLY A 650 1.04 -8.96 -36.11
N THR A 651 0.95 -8.05 -35.14
CA THR A 651 -0.29 -7.34 -34.82
C THR A 651 -0.74 -6.45 -35.97
N PRO A 652 -1.98 -6.61 -36.49
CA PRO A 652 -2.46 -5.86 -37.64
C PRO A 652 -2.65 -4.38 -37.34
N ASP A 653 -2.22 -3.53 -38.29
CA ASP A 653 -2.49 -2.10 -38.26
C ASP A 653 -3.74 -1.81 -39.11
N PHE A 654 -4.84 -1.45 -38.44
CA PHE A 654 -6.10 -1.11 -39.10
C PHE A 654 -5.97 -0.02 -40.18
N ALA A 655 -5.01 0.91 -40.02
CA ALA A 655 -4.78 1.99 -40.98
C ALA A 655 -4.15 1.49 -42.30
N ARG A 656 -3.46 0.35 -42.26
CA ARG A 656 -2.70 -0.21 -43.40
C ARG A 656 -3.40 -1.35 -44.13
N LEU A 657 -4.60 -1.74 -43.72
CA LEU A 657 -5.37 -2.79 -44.38
C LEU A 657 -5.61 -2.43 -45.85
N THR A 658 -5.42 -3.38 -46.74
CA THR A 658 -5.78 -3.30 -48.14
C THR A 658 -7.29 -3.23 -48.33
N ALA A 659 -7.75 -2.81 -49.52
CA ALA A 659 -9.19 -2.76 -49.84
C ALA A 659 -9.84 -4.18 -49.76
N GLU A 660 -9.09 -5.20 -50.12
CA GLU A 660 -9.58 -6.57 -50.10
C GLU A 660 -9.64 -7.16 -48.69
N GLU A 661 -8.67 -6.84 -47.83
CA GLU A 661 -8.72 -7.22 -46.42
C GLU A 661 -9.87 -6.50 -45.67
N ARG A 662 -10.11 -5.21 -45.95
CA ARG A 662 -11.26 -4.49 -45.38
C ARG A 662 -12.58 -5.12 -45.82
N LYS A 663 -12.70 -5.52 -47.09
CA LYS A 663 -13.90 -6.17 -47.60
C LYS A 663 -14.14 -7.50 -46.89
N ARG A 664 -13.13 -8.35 -46.76
CA ARG A 664 -13.23 -9.63 -46.02
C ARG A 664 -13.57 -9.44 -44.55
N LEU A 665 -12.92 -8.49 -43.88
CA LEU A 665 -13.27 -8.15 -42.52
C LEU A 665 -14.75 -7.81 -42.40
N GLN A 666 -15.25 -6.94 -43.29
CA GLN A 666 -16.66 -6.57 -43.33
C GLN A 666 -17.55 -7.80 -43.55
N GLU A 667 -17.26 -8.62 -44.54
CA GLU A 667 -18.04 -9.83 -44.88
C GLU A 667 -18.10 -10.81 -43.69
N ARG A 668 -16.97 -10.99 -42.96
CA ARG A 668 -16.92 -11.87 -41.79
C ARG A 668 -17.74 -11.29 -40.63
N LEU A 669 -17.67 -9.98 -40.38
CA LEU A 669 -18.46 -9.31 -39.34
C LEU A 669 -19.96 -9.32 -39.69
N ASP A 670 -20.33 -9.07 -40.96
CA ASP A 670 -21.72 -9.13 -41.40
C ASP A 670 -22.28 -10.57 -41.23
N HIS A 671 -21.51 -11.59 -41.58
CA HIS A 671 -21.86 -12.98 -41.36
C HIS A 671 -22.07 -13.30 -39.87
N ALA A 672 -21.17 -12.85 -38.99
CA ALA A 672 -21.28 -13.05 -37.55
C ALA A 672 -22.52 -12.33 -36.96
N GLU A 673 -22.88 -11.11 -37.44
CA GLU A 673 -24.10 -10.41 -37.05
C GLU A 673 -25.35 -11.16 -37.53
N ASP A 674 -25.32 -11.74 -38.76
CA ASP A 674 -26.42 -12.54 -39.29
C ASP A 674 -26.60 -13.85 -38.51
N CYS A 675 -25.52 -14.52 -38.14
CA CYS A 675 -25.55 -15.68 -37.24
C CYS A 675 -26.15 -15.33 -35.88
N ALA A 676 -25.75 -14.19 -35.30
CA ALA A 676 -26.33 -13.70 -34.03
C ALA A 676 -27.82 -13.42 -34.16
N ARG A 677 -28.25 -12.79 -35.27
CA ARG A 677 -29.66 -12.51 -35.56
C ARG A 677 -30.45 -13.80 -35.69
N ALA A 678 -29.96 -14.77 -36.45
CA ALA A 678 -30.60 -16.09 -36.62
C ALA A 678 -30.71 -16.83 -35.28
N LEU A 679 -29.68 -16.74 -34.43
CA LEU A 679 -29.67 -17.35 -33.11
C LEU A 679 -30.71 -16.70 -32.17
N LEU A 680 -30.87 -15.39 -32.19
CA LEU A 680 -31.77 -14.64 -31.32
C LEU A 680 -33.22 -14.63 -31.81
N TYR A 681 -33.48 -14.80 -33.13
CA TYR A 681 -34.82 -14.68 -33.72
C TYR A 681 -35.87 -15.61 -33.09
N PRO A 682 -35.59 -16.90 -32.81
CA PRO A 682 -36.56 -17.78 -32.13
C PRO A 682 -36.90 -17.28 -30.72
N HIS A 683 -35.99 -16.58 -30.08
CA HIS A 683 -36.08 -16.13 -28.69
C HIS A 683 -36.45 -14.64 -28.54
N ARG A 684 -36.92 -13.97 -29.60
CA ARG A 684 -37.20 -12.54 -29.63
C ARG A 684 -38.27 -12.08 -28.60
N HIS A 685 -39.18 -12.94 -28.20
CA HIS A 685 -40.17 -12.63 -27.16
C HIS A 685 -39.51 -12.61 -25.78
N LEU A 686 -38.73 -13.64 -25.48
CA LEU A 686 -37.93 -13.71 -24.25
C LEU A 686 -36.95 -12.51 -24.15
N LEU A 687 -36.26 -12.18 -25.27
CA LEU A 687 -35.39 -11.01 -25.34
C LEU A 687 -36.09 -9.73 -24.92
N ARG A 688 -37.31 -9.47 -25.44
CA ARG A 688 -38.09 -8.28 -25.09
C ARG A 688 -38.55 -8.27 -23.63
N GLU A 689 -39.08 -9.39 -23.14
CA GLU A 689 -39.52 -9.51 -21.75
C GLU A 689 -38.36 -9.34 -20.76
N MET A 690 -37.24 -10.02 -21.01
CA MET A 690 -36.04 -9.91 -20.21
C MET A 690 -35.48 -8.47 -20.20
N ALA A 691 -35.45 -7.80 -21.37
CA ALA A 691 -35.00 -6.43 -21.48
C ALA A 691 -35.90 -5.44 -20.73
N LEU A 692 -37.24 -5.65 -20.79
CA LEU A 692 -38.17 -4.83 -20.04
C LEU A 692 -37.97 -4.94 -18.52
N VAL A 693 -37.75 -6.15 -18.03
CA VAL A 693 -37.48 -6.37 -16.59
C VAL A 693 -36.10 -5.82 -16.23
N LEU A 694 -35.06 -6.01 -17.07
CA LEU A 694 -33.75 -5.46 -16.85
C LEU A 694 -33.77 -3.92 -16.79
N THR A 695 -34.57 -3.25 -17.60
CA THR A 695 -34.74 -1.80 -17.54
C THR A 695 -35.26 -1.34 -16.17
N ARG A 696 -36.16 -2.14 -15.54
CA ARG A 696 -36.71 -1.84 -14.22
C ARG A 696 -35.79 -2.22 -13.08
N GLU A 697 -35.23 -3.43 -13.13
CA GLU A 697 -34.37 -3.98 -12.05
C GLU A 697 -32.94 -3.48 -12.11
N ARG A 698 -32.51 -3.00 -13.27
CA ARG A 698 -31.15 -2.48 -13.54
C ARG A 698 -30.04 -3.52 -13.48
N GLU A 699 -30.27 -4.68 -12.87
CA GLU A 699 -29.29 -5.75 -12.69
C GLU A 699 -29.97 -7.12 -12.59
N PHE A 700 -29.36 -8.13 -13.22
CA PHE A 700 -29.59 -9.54 -12.93
C PHE A 700 -28.30 -10.19 -12.47
N ASP A 701 -28.35 -10.92 -11.38
CA ASP A 701 -27.29 -11.82 -10.92
C ASP A 701 -27.35 -13.18 -11.64
N ALA A 702 -26.38 -14.04 -11.39
CA ALA A 702 -26.31 -15.36 -12.00
C ALA A 702 -27.58 -16.21 -11.77
N SER A 703 -28.22 -16.08 -10.60
CA SER A 703 -29.42 -16.85 -10.25
C SER A 703 -30.66 -16.38 -11.04
N ALA A 704 -30.82 -15.07 -11.17
CA ALA A 704 -31.87 -14.47 -11.97
C ALA A 704 -31.73 -14.81 -13.45
N ILE A 705 -30.48 -14.71 -13.98
CA ILE A 705 -30.20 -15.06 -15.37
C ILE A 705 -30.48 -16.54 -15.63
N LYS A 706 -30.06 -17.42 -14.74
CA LYS A 706 -30.35 -18.87 -14.84
C LYS A 706 -31.84 -19.14 -14.83
N SER A 707 -32.63 -18.47 -14.00
CA SER A 707 -34.06 -18.60 -13.95
C SER A 707 -34.74 -18.23 -15.28
N TRP A 708 -34.26 -17.17 -15.95
CA TRP A 708 -34.76 -16.75 -17.25
C TRP A 708 -34.40 -17.71 -18.38
N LEU A 709 -33.20 -18.27 -18.37
CA LEU A 709 -32.61 -18.97 -19.51
C LEU A 709 -32.64 -20.50 -19.39
N GLN A 710 -32.95 -21.05 -18.21
CA GLN A 710 -33.04 -22.50 -17.99
C GLN A 710 -33.90 -23.24 -19.00
N PRO A 711 -35.01 -22.68 -19.52
CA PRO A 711 -35.83 -23.34 -20.54
C PRO A 711 -35.15 -23.43 -21.92
N LEU A 712 -34.07 -22.68 -22.15
CA LEU A 712 -33.40 -22.66 -23.45
C LEU A 712 -32.40 -23.82 -23.58
N PRO A 713 -32.31 -24.44 -24.79
CA PRO A 713 -31.28 -25.45 -25.03
C PRO A 713 -29.88 -24.82 -25.00
N ARG A 714 -28.92 -25.50 -24.40
CA ARG A 714 -27.53 -25.19 -24.57
C ARG A 714 -26.99 -25.97 -25.76
N LYS A 715 -26.27 -25.34 -26.67
CA LYS A 715 -25.53 -26.05 -27.70
C LYS A 715 -24.30 -26.71 -27.03
N PRO A 716 -24.09 -28.02 -27.15
CA PRO A 716 -22.90 -28.64 -26.60
C PRO A 716 -21.64 -27.99 -27.17
N GLY A 717 -20.59 -27.89 -26.38
CA GLY A 717 -19.27 -27.46 -26.80
C GLY A 717 -18.75 -28.41 -27.89
N PRO A 718 -17.73 -28.02 -28.68
CA PRO A 718 -17.19 -28.84 -29.77
C PRO A 718 -16.60 -30.19 -29.31
N ASP A 719 -16.36 -30.38 -28.03
CA ASP A 719 -15.77 -31.61 -27.45
C ASP A 719 -16.80 -32.59 -26.87
N GLU A 720 -18.07 -32.22 -26.75
CA GLU A 720 -19.12 -33.19 -26.43
C GLU A 720 -19.63 -33.85 -27.74
N GLY A 721 -18.89 -34.80 -28.20
CA GLY A 721 -19.36 -35.69 -29.26
C GLY A 721 -20.68 -36.36 -28.83
N PRO A 722 -21.56 -36.79 -29.78
CA PRO A 722 -22.86 -37.38 -29.44
C PRO A 722 -22.65 -38.52 -28.45
N GLU A 723 -23.36 -38.44 -27.30
CA GLU A 723 -23.45 -39.58 -26.38
C GLU A 723 -23.68 -40.86 -27.19
N ARG A 724 -22.73 -41.77 -27.15
CA ARG A 724 -22.91 -43.12 -27.66
C ARG A 724 -24.02 -43.72 -26.79
N THR A 725 -25.24 -43.67 -27.32
CA THR A 725 -26.31 -44.55 -26.87
C THR A 725 -25.80 -45.97 -27.09
N GLY A 726 -25.47 -46.62 -25.99
CA GLY A 726 -25.13 -48.04 -26.02
C GLY A 726 -26.33 -48.82 -26.42
N ASP A 727 -26.23 -49.46 -27.57
CA ASP A 727 -26.78 -50.79 -27.86
C ASP A 727 -26.25 -51.16 -29.26
N ASP A 728 -25.21 -51.93 -29.33
CA ASP A 728 -25.14 -53.10 -30.22
C ASP A 728 -23.96 -54.01 -29.82
N ASN A 729 -24.38 -55.10 -29.27
CA ASN A 729 -23.54 -56.25 -28.95
C ASN A 729 -23.56 -57.14 -30.18
N SER A 730 -22.49 -57.15 -31.01
CA SER A 730 -22.22 -58.27 -31.93
C SER A 730 -20.72 -58.36 -32.21
N ASN A 731 -20.19 -59.46 -31.66
CA ASN A 731 -18.95 -60.11 -32.00
C ASN A 731 -18.59 -60.00 -33.49
N GLU A 732 -17.33 -59.69 -33.79
CA GLU A 732 -16.54 -60.47 -34.70
C GLU A 732 -15.05 -60.19 -34.51
N ALA A 733 -14.39 -61.19 -33.98
CA ALA A 733 -12.93 -61.29 -33.93
C ALA A 733 -12.40 -61.65 -35.35
N THR A 734 -11.48 -60.85 -35.85
CA THR A 734 -10.51 -61.35 -36.86
C THR A 734 -9.14 -60.71 -36.63
N ALA A 735 -8.21 -61.58 -36.29
CA ALA A 735 -6.79 -61.32 -36.18
C ALA A 735 -6.18 -61.04 -37.55
N PHE A 736 -5.25 -60.10 -37.62
CA PHE A 736 -4.11 -60.11 -38.57
C PHE A 736 -2.94 -59.40 -37.88
N GLY A 737 -1.97 -59.94 -37.73
CA GLY A 737 -0.67 -60.51 -37.86
C GLY A 737 0.36 -59.42 -38.07
N ALA A 738 1.35 -59.49 -37.19
CA ALA A 738 2.60 -58.68 -37.22
C ALA A 738 3.42 -58.99 -38.49
N SER A 739 4.06 -57.92 -39.02
CA SER A 739 5.43 -58.09 -39.51
C SER A 739 6.13 -56.73 -39.65
N SER A 740 7.21 -56.67 -39.00
CA SER A 740 8.47 -55.93 -39.12
C SER A 740 8.81 -55.32 -40.47
N GLY A 741 9.34 -54.09 -40.41
CA GLY A 741 10.10 -53.36 -41.38
C GLY A 741 10.54 -52.02 -40.88
#